data_d361a740206b05493f9e69cde67bbc5f
#
_entry.id   d361a740206b05493f9e69cde67bbc5f
#
_cell.length_a   1.000
_cell.length_b   1.000
_cell.length_c   1.000
_cell.angle_alpha   90.00
_cell.angle_beta   90.00
_cell.angle_gamma   90.00
#
_symmetry.space_group_name_H-M   'P 1'
#
loop_
_entity.id
_entity.type
_entity.pdbx_description
1 polymer ?
#
loop_
_entity_poly.entity_id
_entity_poly.type
_entity_poly.pdbx_seq_one_letter_code
_entity_poly.pdbx_strand_id
1 'polypeptide(L)'
;MTRPTMLVIAASLMLAPAAAAFAATTVPTTAATAAAALPASNPFAQASSLPFHYPPFDKVQDADYAPAFTAGMAANLAEIDAIANNPKVATFDNTIVAMERSGQLLSRVRTVFSVMSGSNTNETIQGLERELAPKMAAHSDAVMLNDKLFKRIDSLYAKRDKLGLDAESKRLLERYHTDFVRAGAKLSAADKQKLRAYNGQLAALSTKFAQNVLKELNASAVVVDTREELDGLSPAAIEVAAGLAKKRDLDGKYVIALVNTTGQAPLSLLTNRAVRERIMAASQARGSRGGEFDNTAEVLELAKLRAERAALMGYPNYAAYSLEDQTAHDTTAVNALLGELAKPAVVNARREADDIQKVIDAGKGGFKVGAADWAFYSDKVRAERYNFDENQLKPYFEMHSVLTKGVFFAAGKLYGLTFKQRTDLPVYTADMLVYDVFNEDGTQLAIFTLDPYARSNKRGGAWANAYVGQSSLLNRKPVIANNLNIPKPEAGQPTLMTFDEVNTMFHEFGHALHGMFSNVKYPRFAGTSVPRDFVEYPSQVNEMWALWPEVLQNYAKHYQTGAAIPAELLAKVTAADNFNQGYKTTEYLASALLDQRWHQLTPAQIPTDVLAFEKTALSEAGVDFAPAPPRYRTTYFSHAFAGGYSAGYYAYLWSEKLDADTVEWFKENGGLTRKNGDWFRAKLLSRGGSADALDIYRNFRGRDAKIEPLLQRRGLNGK
;
A
#
# COMPACT_ATOMS: atom_id res chain seq x y z
N MET A 1 -6.25 -13.08 75.67
CA MET A 1 -6.32 -14.51 75.98
C MET A 1 -6.09 -15.32 74.72
N THR A 2 -4.98 -16.04 74.78
CA THR A 2 -4.57 -17.25 74.02
C THR A 2 -4.76 -17.33 72.51
N ARG A 3 -3.62 -17.18 71.84
CA ARG A 3 -3.33 -17.78 70.46
C ARG A 3 -3.17 -19.31 70.59
N PRO A 4 -3.46 -20.06 69.61
CA PRO A 4 -2.65 -21.26 69.37
C PRO A 4 -1.82 -21.13 68.06
N THR A 5 -0.58 -21.44 68.25
CA THR A 5 0.49 -21.71 67.28
C THR A 5 0.16 -22.99 66.47
N MET A 6 0.26 -22.92 65.12
CA MET A 6 0.32 -24.14 64.30
C MET A 6 1.67 -24.24 63.59
N LEU A 7 2.29 -25.35 63.84
CA LEU A 7 3.59 -25.85 63.39
C LEU A 7 3.55 -26.12 61.89
N VAL A 8 4.48 -25.53 61.13
CA VAL A 8 4.69 -25.86 59.75
C VAL A 8 5.83 -26.88 59.64
N ILE A 9 5.49 -28.07 59.23
CA ILE A 9 6.47 -29.13 58.88
C ILE A 9 6.85 -28.91 57.44
N ALA A 10 8.12 -28.57 57.17
CA ALA A 10 8.72 -28.49 55.85
C ALA A 10 9.10 -29.92 55.39
N ALA A 11 8.43 -30.39 54.34
CA ALA A 11 8.84 -31.57 53.61
C ALA A 11 9.53 -31.12 52.33
N SER A 12 10.85 -31.27 52.30
CA SER A 12 11.69 -31.06 51.10
C SER A 12 11.47 -32.22 50.13
N LEU A 13 10.77 -32.00 49.02
CA LEU A 13 10.79 -32.92 47.88
C LEU A 13 11.77 -32.35 46.84
N MET A 14 12.86 -33.06 46.64
CA MET A 14 13.76 -32.90 45.49
C MET A 14 13.01 -33.37 44.21
N LEU A 15 12.69 -32.46 43.28
CA LEU A 15 12.29 -32.82 41.93
C LEU A 15 13.53 -32.74 41.05
N ALA A 16 13.94 -33.86 40.48
CA ALA A 16 14.88 -33.95 39.37
C ALA A 16 14.22 -33.39 38.09
N PRO A 17 14.97 -32.73 37.18
CA PRO A 17 14.41 -32.27 35.92
C PRO A 17 14.14 -33.46 34.99
N ALA A 18 12.88 -33.72 34.70
CA ALA A 18 12.49 -34.61 33.62
C ALA A 18 12.78 -33.92 32.28
N ALA A 19 13.78 -34.38 31.55
CA ALA A 19 13.99 -34.01 30.17
C ALA A 19 12.81 -34.55 29.33
N ALA A 20 11.92 -33.63 28.93
CA ALA A 20 10.89 -33.96 27.96
C ALA A 20 11.57 -34.15 26.60
N ALA A 21 11.75 -35.39 26.20
CA ALA A 21 12.10 -35.76 24.85
C ALA A 21 10.91 -35.37 23.94
N PHE A 22 11.06 -34.32 23.15
CA PHE A 22 10.17 -34.06 22.03
C PHE A 22 10.37 -35.21 21.02
N ALA A 23 9.42 -36.12 20.97
CA ALA A 23 9.32 -37.11 19.91
C ALA A 23 9.08 -36.33 18.61
N ALA A 24 10.06 -36.31 17.73
CA ALA A 24 9.89 -35.89 16.36
C ALA A 24 8.83 -36.76 15.70
N THR A 25 7.61 -36.24 15.61
CA THR A 25 6.60 -36.82 14.74
C THR A 25 7.10 -36.68 13.31
N THR A 26 7.65 -37.76 12.80
CA THR A 26 7.90 -37.96 11.37
C THR A 26 6.52 -37.81 10.68
N VAL A 27 6.28 -36.68 10.03
CA VAL A 27 5.18 -36.56 9.07
C VAL A 27 5.42 -37.65 8.02
N PRO A 28 4.50 -38.57 7.82
CA PRO A 28 4.67 -39.56 6.77
C PRO A 28 4.73 -38.82 5.43
N THR A 29 5.78 -39.10 4.66
CA THR A 29 5.88 -38.70 3.25
C THR A 29 4.78 -39.46 2.52
N THR A 30 3.56 -38.94 2.56
CA THR A 30 2.49 -39.47 1.70
C THR A 30 2.93 -39.22 0.28
N ALA A 31 3.05 -40.30 -0.47
CA ALA A 31 3.20 -40.30 -1.91
C ALA A 31 2.25 -39.26 -2.49
N ALA A 32 2.78 -38.40 -3.37
CA ALA A 32 1.98 -37.38 -4.07
C ALA A 32 0.83 -38.13 -4.76
N THR A 33 -0.33 -38.12 -4.14
CA THR A 33 -1.59 -38.42 -4.82
C THR A 33 -1.67 -37.39 -5.94
N ALA A 34 -1.75 -37.85 -7.18
CA ALA A 34 -1.95 -37.00 -8.34
C ALA A 34 -3.08 -36.02 -7.99
N ALA A 35 -2.76 -34.74 -7.91
CA ALA A 35 -3.73 -33.74 -7.52
C ALA A 35 -4.92 -33.88 -8.51
N ALA A 36 -6.11 -34.11 -8.00
CA ALA A 36 -7.29 -34.24 -8.82
C ALA A 36 -7.38 -32.99 -9.69
N ALA A 37 -7.53 -33.18 -10.99
CA ALA A 37 -7.68 -32.06 -11.92
C ALA A 37 -8.84 -31.17 -11.45
N LEU A 38 -8.65 -29.86 -11.48
CA LEU A 38 -9.68 -28.92 -11.10
C LEU A 38 -10.93 -29.16 -11.98
N PRO A 39 -12.13 -29.37 -11.39
CA PRO A 39 -13.34 -29.62 -12.17
C PRO A 39 -13.55 -28.54 -13.22
N ALA A 40 -13.97 -28.94 -14.42
CA ALA A 40 -14.24 -27.98 -15.52
C ALA A 40 -15.32 -26.94 -15.19
N SER A 41 -16.17 -27.23 -14.21
CA SER A 41 -17.19 -26.31 -13.67
C SER A 41 -16.60 -25.18 -12.82
N ASN A 42 -15.38 -25.34 -12.30
CA ASN A 42 -14.73 -24.27 -11.52
C ASN A 42 -14.29 -23.14 -12.47
N PRO A 43 -14.67 -21.87 -12.19
CA PRO A 43 -14.35 -20.74 -13.07
C PRO A 43 -12.86 -20.52 -13.35
N PHE A 44 -11.99 -21.04 -12.49
CA PHE A 44 -10.53 -20.94 -12.63
C PHE A 44 -9.91 -22.04 -13.49
N ALA A 45 -10.66 -23.10 -13.85
CA ALA A 45 -10.11 -24.23 -14.62
C ALA A 45 -9.53 -23.79 -15.98
N GLN A 46 -10.14 -22.80 -16.60
CA GLN A 46 -9.67 -22.20 -17.86
C GLN A 46 -9.41 -20.69 -17.70
N ALA A 47 -8.62 -20.13 -18.61
CA ALA A 47 -8.50 -18.68 -18.71
C ALA A 47 -9.88 -18.09 -19.06
N SER A 48 -10.21 -16.92 -18.48
CA SER A 48 -11.45 -16.23 -18.77
C SER A 48 -11.57 -15.96 -20.28
N SER A 49 -12.74 -16.22 -20.84
CA SER A 49 -13.09 -15.91 -22.24
C SER A 49 -13.49 -14.44 -22.44
N LEU A 50 -13.64 -13.68 -21.36
CA LEU A 50 -13.94 -12.25 -21.42
C LEU A 50 -12.76 -11.47 -22.05
N PRO A 51 -12.99 -10.26 -22.60
CA PRO A 51 -11.95 -9.45 -23.18
C PRO A 51 -10.73 -9.32 -22.27
N PHE A 52 -9.53 -9.51 -22.83
CA PHE A 52 -8.24 -9.44 -22.12
C PHE A 52 -8.11 -10.37 -20.90
N HIS A 53 -8.89 -11.46 -20.86
CA HIS A 53 -9.00 -12.37 -19.73
C HIS A 53 -9.50 -11.68 -18.46
N TYR A 54 -10.36 -10.67 -18.61
CA TYR A 54 -11.04 -9.99 -17.50
C TYR A 54 -11.65 -11.03 -16.52
N PRO A 55 -11.53 -10.86 -15.20
CA PRO A 55 -12.06 -11.82 -14.24
C PRO A 55 -13.57 -11.97 -14.32
N PRO A 56 -14.10 -13.22 -14.34
CA PRO A 56 -15.53 -13.47 -14.38
C PRO A 56 -16.14 -13.38 -12.96
N PHE A 57 -16.16 -12.17 -12.36
CA PHE A 57 -16.60 -11.96 -10.98
C PHE A 57 -18.01 -12.48 -10.68
N ASP A 58 -18.88 -12.52 -11.68
CA ASP A 58 -20.26 -13.05 -11.58
C ASP A 58 -20.35 -14.57 -11.44
N LYS A 59 -19.29 -15.29 -11.78
CA LYS A 59 -19.23 -16.75 -11.77
C LYS A 59 -18.45 -17.33 -10.60
N VAL A 60 -17.59 -16.51 -9.96
CA VAL A 60 -16.72 -16.95 -8.88
C VAL A 60 -17.46 -16.94 -7.56
N GLN A 61 -17.48 -18.10 -6.88
CA GLN A 61 -18.00 -18.26 -5.53
C GLN A 61 -16.86 -18.51 -4.53
N ASP A 62 -17.08 -18.22 -3.24
CA ASP A 62 -16.07 -18.43 -2.20
C ASP A 62 -15.57 -19.88 -2.16
N ALA A 63 -16.46 -20.85 -2.41
CA ALA A 63 -16.13 -22.28 -2.45
C ALA A 63 -15.18 -22.68 -3.60
N ASP A 64 -15.05 -21.86 -4.63
CA ASP A 64 -14.17 -22.14 -5.78
C ASP A 64 -12.69 -21.95 -5.48
N TYR A 65 -12.36 -21.11 -4.49
CA TYR A 65 -10.96 -20.73 -4.22
C TYR A 65 -10.11 -21.87 -3.68
N ALA A 66 -10.53 -22.58 -2.62
CA ALA A 66 -9.71 -23.60 -1.97
C ALA A 66 -9.30 -24.74 -2.94
N PRO A 67 -10.21 -25.34 -3.74
CA PRO A 67 -9.82 -26.35 -4.72
C PRO A 67 -8.94 -25.77 -5.84
N ALA A 68 -9.19 -24.53 -6.28
CA ALA A 68 -8.38 -23.88 -7.32
C ALA A 68 -6.97 -23.56 -6.86
N PHE A 69 -6.78 -23.10 -5.61
CA PHE A 69 -5.45 -22.94 -5.01
C PHE A 69 -4.71 -24.26 -4.91
N THR A 70 -5.37 -25.31 -4.42
CA THR A 70 -4.76 -26.64 -4.28
C THR A 70 -4.28 -27.19 -5.63
N ALA A 71 -5.16 -27.15 -6.63
CA ALA A 71 -4.82 -27.58 -7.98
C ALA A 71 -3.75 -26.70 -8.62
N GLY A 72 -3.85 -25.37 -8.44
CA GLY A 72 -2.90 -24.39 -8.97
C GLY A 72 -1.48 -24.53 -8.41
N MET A 73 -1.35 -24.74 -7.09
CA MET A 73 -0.06 -25.01 -6.45
C MET A 73 0.54 -26.33 -6.95
N ALA A 74 -0.25 -27.39 -7.01
CA ALA A 74 0.21 -28.70 -7.47
C ALA A 74 0.65 -28.66 -8.95
N ALA A 75 -0.13 -28.03 -9.82
CA ALA A 75 0.21 -27.86 -11.23
C ALA A 75 1.51 -27.07 -11.42
N ASN A 76 1.66 -25.97 -10.70
CA ASN A 76 2.87 -25.16 -10.79
C ASN A 76 4.11 -25.91 -10.28
N LEU A 77 4.01 -26.68 -9.17
CA LEU A 77 5.14 -27.51 -8.71
C LEU A 77 5.50 -28.59 -9.72
N ALA A 78 4.53 -29.21 -10.39
CA ALA A 78 4.81 -30.19 -11.44
C ALA A 78 5.52 -29.55 -12.65
N GLU A 79 5.12 -28.34 -13.06
CA GLU A 79 5.78 -27.57 -14.11
C GLU A 79 7.23 -27.21 -13.72
N ILE A 80 7.44 -26.75 -12.49
CA ILE A 80 8.77 -26.45 -11.93
C ILE A 80 9.65 -27.70 -11.85
N ASP A 81 9.10 -28.83 -11.42
CA ASP A 81 9.82 -30.09 -11.38
C ASP A 81 10.22 -30.59 -12.78
N ALA A 82 9.36 -30.41 -13.77
CA ALA A 82 9.69 -30.71 -15.16
C ALA A 82 10.84 -29.84 -15.68
N ILE A 83 10.89 -28.56 -15.30
CA ILE A 83 12.00 -27.66 -15.63
C ILE A 83 13.28 -28.09 -14.89
N ALA A 84 13.20 -28.32 -13.60
CA ALA A 84 14.34 -28.63 -12.73
C ALA A 84 15.00 -29.97 -13.11
N ASN A 85 14.20 -30.99 -13.47
CA ASN A 85 14.64 -32.33 -13.85
C ASN A 85 14.82 -32.52 -15.37
N ASN A 86 14.74 -31.48 -16.17
CA ASN A 86 14.92 -31.56 -17.63
C ASN A 86 16.31 -32.14 -17.94
N PRO A 87 16.43 -33.30 -18.64
CA PRO A 87 17.70 -33.93 -18.92
C PRO A 87 18.57 -33.16 -19.94
N LYS A 88 17.99 -32.25 -20.68
CA LYS A 88 18.73 -31.40 -21.63
C LYS A 88 19.56 -30.37 -20.90
N VAL A 89 20.69 -29.97 -21.45
CA VAL A 89 21.50 -28.86 -20.95
C VAL A 89 20.61 -27.61 -20.78
N ALA A 90 20.83 -26.87 -19.69
CA ALA A 90 20.10 -25.66 -19.42
C ALA A 90 20.33 -24.65 -20.54
N THR A 91 19.24 -24.14 -21.09
CA THR A 91 19.18 -23.00 -22.00
C THR A 91 18.28 -21.92 -21.42
N PHE A 92 18.39 -20.70 -21.92
CA PHE A 92 17.51 -19.62 -21.52
C PHE A 92 16.03 -20.00 -21.72
N ASP A 93 15.69 -20.60 -22.88
CA ASP A 93 14.31 -20.98 -23.20
C ASP A 93 13.79 -22.13 -22.31
N ASN A 94 14.57 -23.21 -22.14
CA ASN A 94 14.09 -24.39 -21.41
C ASN A 94 14.19 -24.24 -19.88
N THR A 95 14.63 -23.08 -19.39
CA THR A 95 14.75 -22.78 -17.97
C THR A 95 14.02 -21.47 -17.64
N ILE A 96 14.51 -20.33 -18.11
CA ILE A 96 13.99 -19.00 -17.72
C ILE A 96 12.64 -18.73 -18.38
N VAL A 97 12.54 -18.88 -19.70
CA VAL A 97 11.25 -18.68 -20.42
C VAL A 97 10.23 -19.74 -20.00
N ALA A 98 10.66 -20.97 -19.71
CA ALA A 98 9.76 -21.99 -19.19
C ALA A 98 9.18 -21.59 -17.82
N MET A 99 9.96 -20.99 -16.93
CA MET A 99 9.47 -20.43 -15.66
C MET A 99 8.45 -19.30 -15.86
N GLU A 100 8.70 -18.37 -16.80
CA GLU A 100 7.76 -17.28 -17.13
C GLU A 100 6.40 -17.82 -17.64
N ARG A 101 6.39 -18.98 -18.27
CA ARG A 101 5.17 -19.66 -18.75
C ARG A 101 4.46 -20.51 -17.70
N SER A 102 5.12 -20.84 -16.61
CA SER A 102 4.58 -21.71 -15.55
C SER A 102 3.60 -20.96 -14.62
N GLY A 103 2.83 -21.72 -13.83
CA GLY A 103 1.99 -21.21 -12.73
C GLY A 103 0.74 -20.41 -13.20
N GLN A 104 0.26 -20.56 -14.42
CA GLN A 104 -0.84 -19.76 -14.97
C GLN A 104 -2.15 -19.94 -14.20
N LEU A 105 -2.50 -21.15 -13.77
CA LEU A 105 -3.68 -21.43 -12.97
C LEU A 105 -3.57 -20.75 -11.59
N LEU A 106 -2.43 -20.96 -10.91
CA LEU A 106 -2.19 -20.35 -9.60
C LEU A 106 -2.22 -18.81 -9.67
N SER A 107 -1.65 -18.24 -10.72
CA SER A 107 -1.68 -16.79 -10.94
C SER A 107 -3.11 -16.26 -11.06
N ARG A 108 -3.97 -16.91 -11.84
CA ARG A 108 -5.37 -16.51 -12.02
C ARG A 108 -6.15 -16.51 -10.69
N VAL A 109 -6.12 -17.63 -9.98
CA VAL A 109 -6.87 -17.74 -8.72
C VAL A 109 -6.35 -16.79 -7.66
N ARG A 110 -5.01 -16.66 -7.54
CA ARG A 110 -4.37 -15.75 -6.59
C ARG A 110 -4.75 -14.30 -6.84
N THR A 111 -4.77 -13.87 -8.10
CA THR A 111 -5.13 -12.48 -8.46
C THR A 111 -6.57 -12.17 -8.04
N VAL A 112 -7.55 -12.99 -8.44
CA VAL A 112 -8.96 -12.73 -8.10
C VAL A 112 -9.19 -12.83 -6.60
N PHE A 113 -8.59 -13.80 -5.92
CA PHE A 113 -8.66 -13.93 -4.47
C PHE A 113 -8.11 -12.69 -3.75
N SER A 114 -6.95 -12.18 -4.19
CA SER A 114 -6.35 -10.97 -3.62
C SER A 114 -7.23 -9.73 -3.81
N VAL A 115 -7.91 -9.62 -4.96
CA VAL A 115 -8.90 -8.55 -5.20
C VAL A 115 -10.04 -8.67 -4.20
N MET A 116 -10.65 -9.84 -4.06
CA MET A 116 -11.79 -10.03 -3.17
C MET A 116 -11.41 -9.88 -1.69
N SER A 117 -10.25 -10.39 -1.29
CA SER A 117 -9.71 -10.21 0.07
C SER A 117 -9.48 -8.73 0.43
N GLY A 118 -8.99 -7.92 -0.52
CA GLY A 118 -8.74 -6.49 -0.29
C GLY A 118 -9.97 -5.59 -0.46
N SER A 119 -10.82 -5.89 -1.45
CA SER A 119 -11.86 -4.96 -1.91
C SER A 119 -13.28 -5.36 -1.52
N ASN A 120 -13.55 -6.63 -1.26
CA ASN A 120 -14.90 -7.13 -0.96
C ASN A 120 -14.86 -8.40 -0.10
N THR A 121 -14.15 -8.33 1.03
CA THR A 121 -13.91 -9.47 1.91
C THR A 121 -15.16 -9.89 2.70
N ASN A 122 -15.15 -11.14 3.18
CA ASN A 122 -16.11 -11.68 4.13
C ASN A 122 -15.40 -12.69 5.05
N GLU A 123 -16.10 -13.25 6.03
CA GLU A 123 -15.52 -14.20 6.98
C GLU A 123 -14.95 -15.47 6.32
N THR A 124 -15.59 -15.97 5.27
CA THR A 124 -15.13 -17.13 4.51
C THR A 124 -13.80 -16.82 3.80
N ILE A 125 -13.74 -15.69 3.10
CA ILE A 125 -12.51 -15.23 2.43
C ILE A 125 -11.39 -15.01 3.46
N GLN A 126 -11.68 -14.36 4.60
CA GLN A 126 -10.70 -14.16 5.67
C GLN A 126 -10.23 -15.49 6.29
N GLY A 127 -11.13 -16.47 6.43
CA GLY A 127 -10.80 -17.83 6.86
C GLY A 127 -9.83 -18.50 5.88
N LEU A 128 -10.15 -18.45 4.60
CA LEU A 128 -9.30 -18.97 3.52
C LEU A 128 -7.94 -18.26 3.46
N GLU A 129 -7.92 -16.94 3.65
CA GLU A 129 -6.68 -16.17 3.66
C GLU A 129 -5.72 -16.65 4.77
N ARG A 130 -6.25 -16.87 5.98
CA ARG A 130 -5.45 -17.44 7.09
C ARG A 130 -4.94 -18.84 6.79
N GLU A 131 -5.76 -19.68 6.17
CA GLU A 131 -5.37 -21.05 5.80
C GLU A 131 -4.33 -21.07 4.67
N LEU A 132 -4.52 -20.22 3.66
CA LEU A 132 -3.72 -20.22 2.44
C LEU A 132 -2.37 -19.52 2.61
N ALA A 133 -2.26 -18.50 3.49
CA ALA A 133 -1.03 -17.74 3.65
C ALA A 133 0.21 -18.60 3.94
N PRO A 134 0.21 -19.51 4.94
CA PRO A 134 1.35 -20.41 5.17
C PRO A 134 1.55 -21.44 4.06
N LYS A 135 0.47 -21.90 3.39
CA LYS A 135 0.57 -22.84 2.26
C LYS A 135 1.22 -22.17 1.05
N MET A 136 0.87 -20.94 0.77
CA MET A 136 1.48 -20.15 -0.31
C MET A 136 2.96 -19.83 -0.01
N ALA A 137 3.31 -19.56 1.25
CA ALA A 137 4.70 -19.40 1.65
C ALA A 137 5.49 -20.70 1.43
N ALA A 138 4.96 -21.84 1.86
CA ALA A 138 5.57 -23.16 1.64
C ALA A 138 5.71 -23.50 0.14
N HIS A 139 4.70 -23.16 -0.68
CA HIS A 139 4.77 -23.32 -2.13
C HIS A 139 5.89 -22.44 -2.74
N SER A 140 5.98 -21.18 -2.33
CA SER A 140 7.07 -20.28 -2.77
C SER A 140 8.44 -20.84 -2.39
N ASP A 141 8.59 -21.33 -1.16
CA ASP A 141 9.83 -21.96 -0.70
C ASP A 141 10.18 -23.25 -1.48
N ALA A 142 9.18 -24.03 -1.87
CA ALA A 142 9.39 -25.22 -2.69
C ALA A 142 9.96 -24.87 -4.07
N VAL A 143 9.58 -23.73 -4.63
CA VAL A 143 10.13 -23.22 -5.90
C VAL A 143 11.50 -22.59 -5.70
N MET A 144 11.59 -21.58 -4.80
CA MET A 144 12.77 -20.73 -4.66
C MET A 144 13.98 -21.42 -4.01
N LEU A 145 13.74 -22.44 -3.18
CA LEU A 145 14.78 -23.24 -2.53
C LEU A 145 15.06 -24.58 -3.23
N ASN A 146 14.57 -24.74 -4.47
CA ASN A 146 14.81 -25.96 -5.27
C ASN A 146 16.24 -25.96 -5.81
N ASP A 147 17.07 -26.87 -5.29
CA ASP A 147 18.50 -26.96 -5.63
C ASP A 147 18.75 -27.27 -7.11
N LYS A 148 17.92 -28.14 -7.72
CA LYS A 148 18.08 -28.50 -9.13
C LYS A 148 17.74 -27.36 -10.05
N LEU A 149 16.65 -26.64 -9.75
CA LEU A 149 16.26 -25.47 -10.50
C LEU A 149 17.32 -24.37 -10.37
N PHE A 150 17.77 -24.08 -9.14
CA PHE A 150 18.82 -23.09 -8.91
C PHE A 150 20.12 -23.41 -9.65
N LYS A 151 20.57 -24.66 -9.67
CA LYS A 151 21.75 -25.08 -10.45
C LYS A 151 21.63 -24.76 -11.93
N ARG A 152 20.43 -24.91 -12.51
CA ARG A 152 20.19 -24.54 -13.93
C ARG A 152 20.30 -23.03 -14.13
N ILE A 153 19.67 -22.23 -13.25
CA ILE A 153 19.72 -20.76 -13.27
C ILE A 153 21.17 -20.28 -13.10
N ASP A 154 21.88 -20.77 -12.10
CA ASP A 154 23.25 -20.37 -11.76
C ASP A 154 24.22 -20.69 -12.92
N SER A 155 24.06 -21.87 -13.57
CA SER A 155 24.84 -22.25 -14.74
C SER A 155 24.64 -21.33 -15.96
N LEU A 156 23.44 -20.79 -16.13
CA LEU A 156 23.13 -19.80 -17.18
C LEU A 156 23.68 -18.44 -16.80
N TYR A 157 23.49 -18.02 -15.54
CA TYR A 157 24.00 -16.76 -15.03
C TYR A 157 25.52 -16.64 -15.17
N ALA A 158 26.26 -17.71 -14.88
CA ALA A 158 27.71 -17.76 -15.05
C ALA A 158 28.17 -17.53 -16.51
N LYS A 159 27.29 -17.76 -17.48
CA LYS A 159 27.56 -17.62 -18.93
C LYS A 159 26.80 -16.46 -19.60
N ARG A 160 26.08 -15.64 -18.81
CA ARG A 160 25.10 -14.64 -19.30
C ARG A 160 25.61 -13.76 -20.42
N ASP A 161 26.89 -13.35 -20.34
CA ASP A 161 27.53 -12.49 -21.35
C ASP A 161 27.86 -13.22 -22.67
N LYS A 162 27.78 -14.55 -22.68
CA LYS A 162 28.09 -15.42 -23.83
C LYS A 162 26.84 -16.03 -24.46
N LEU A 163 25.64 -15.78 -23.90
CA LEU A 163 24.39 -16.37 -24.38
C LEU A 163 23.76 -15.63 -25.56
N GLY A 164 24.27 -14.46 -25.94
CA GLY A 164 23.69 -13.64 -27.03
C GLY A 164 22.28 -13.11 -26.74
N LEU A 165 21.94 -12.93 -25.46
CA LEU A 165 20.63 -12.43 -25.03
C LEU A 165 20.48 -10.93 -25.30
N ASP A 166 19.26 -10.52 -25.68
CA ASP A 166 18.88 -9.12 -25.65
C ASP A 166 18.92 -8.56 -24.21
N ALA A 167 18.88 -7.23 -24.07
CA ALA A 167 19.03 -6.56 -22.76
C ALA A 167 17.95 -6.98 -21.77
N GLU A 168 16.67 -7.10 -22.20
CA GLU A 168 15.57 -7.51 -21.33
C GLU A 168 15.72 -8.98 -20.91
N SER A 169 16.09 -9.87 -21.82
CA SER A 169 16.33 -11.28 -21.53
C SER A 169 17.53 -11.49 -20.59
N LYS A 170 18.62 -10.72 -20.79
CA LYS A 170 19.77 -10.76 -19.87
C LYS A 170 19.37 -10.31 -18.46
N ARG A 171 18.66 -9.19 -18.36
CA ARG A 171 18.14 -8.71 -17.07
C ARG A 171 17.21 -9.73 -16.42
N LEU A 172 16.36 -10.41 -17.18
CA LEU A 172 15.49 -11.45 -16.63
C LEU A 172 16.29 -12.57 -15.97
N LEU A 173 17.34 -13.06 -16.62
CA LEU A 173 18.23 -14.05 -16.04
C LEU A 173 18.92 -13.55 -14.77
N GLU A 174 19.41 -12.31 -14.78
CA GLU A 174 20.04 -11.66 -13.64
C GLU A 174 19.05 -11.52 -12.47
N ARG A 175 17.80 -11.10 -12.74
CA ARG A 175 16.75 -11.00 -11.71
C ARG A 175 16.39 -12.35 -11.12
N TYR A 176 16.20 -13.40 -11.93
CA TYR A 176 15.94 -14.75 -11.40
C TYR A 176 17.09 -15.22 -10.52
N HIS A 177 18.33 -15.06 -10.95
CA HIS A 177 19.48 -15.44 -10.13
C HIS A 177 19.50 -14.69 -8.79
N THR A 178 19.34 -13.34 -8.82
CA THR A 178 19.29 -12.52 -7.62
C THR A 178 18.17 -12.95 -6.67
N ASP A 179 16.96 -13.17 -7.18
CA ASP A 179 15.82 -13.55 -6.37
C ASP A 179 16.01 -14.89 -5.67
N PHE A 180 16.53 -15.89 -6.38
CA PHE A 180 16.83 -17.19 -5.79
C PHE A 180 17.91 -17.11 -4.71
N VAL A 181 18.97 -16.34 -4.95
CA VAL A 181 20.02 -16.10 -3.94
C VAL A 181 19.43 -15.39 -2.72
N ARG A 182 18.66 -14.34 -2.92
CA ARG A 182 18.00 -13.58 -1.84
C ARG A 182 16.90 -14.35 -1.13
N ALA A 183 16.31 -15.34 -1.80
CA ALA A 183 15.38 -16.29 -1.17
C ALA A 183 16.08 -17.39 -0.38
N GLY A 184 17.42 -17.49 -0.42
CA GLY A 184 18.18 -18.47 0.36
C GLY A 184 18.61 -19.72 -0.41
N ALA A 185 18.59 -19.71 -1.75
CA ALA A 185 18.97 -20.86 -2.57
C ALA A 185 20.38 -21.39 -2.27
N LYS A 186 21.31 -20.56 -1.82
CA LYS A 186 22.69 -20.91 -1.44
C LYS A 186 22.87 -21.41 0.00
N LEU A 187 21.84 -21.37 0.83
CA LEU A 187 21.89 -21.82 2.22
C LEU A 187 22.08 -23.35 2.32
N SER A 188 22.59 -23.80 3.46
CA SER A 188 22.63 -25.23 3.81
C SER A 188 21.22 -25.82 3.91
N ALA A 189 21.09 -27.12 3.79
CA ALA A 189 19.80 -27.82 3.94
C ALA A 189 19.15 -27.54 5.31
N ALA A 190 19.93 -27.46 6.39
CA ALA A 190 19.48 -27.16 7.74
C ALA A 190 18.97 -25.71 7.85
N ASP A 191 19.67 -24.74 7.25
CA ASP A 191 19.26 -23.34 7.27
C ASP A 191 18.06 -23.07 6.35
N LYS A 192 17.94 -23.77 5.23
CA LYS A 192 16.71 -23.76 4.41
C LYS A 192 15.49 -24.26 5.19
N GLN A 193 15.66 -25.25 6.07
CA GLN A 193 14.55 -25.70 6.93
C GLN A 193 14.13 -24.64 7.93
N LYS A 194 15.08 -23.95 8.58
CA LYS A 194 14.78 -22.83 9.48
C LYS A 194 14.09 -21.69 8.71
N LEU A 195 14.59 -21.34 7.52
CA LEU A 195 14.03 -20.28 6.68
C LEU A 195 12.57 -20.58 6.30
N ARG A 196 12.24 -21.84 5.94
CA ARG A 196 10.84 -22.25 5.69
C ARG A 196 9.95 -22.04 6.92
N ALA A 197 10.44 -22.36 8.11
CA ALA A 197 9.70 -22.14 9.34
C ALA A 197 9.43 -20.63 9.55
N TYR A 198 10.44 -19.77 9.39
CA TYR A 198 10.27 -18.31 9.47
C TYR A 198 9.27 -17.78 8.43
N ASN A 199 9.38 -18.20 7.18
CA ASN A 199 8.51 -17.74 6.10
C ASN A 199 7.03 -18.11 6.35
N GLY A 200 6.77 -19.33 6.83
CA GLY A 200 5.42 -19.78 7.19
C GLY A 200 4.81 -18.97 8.36
N GLN A 201 5.60 -18.74 9.41
CA GLN A 201 5.16 -17.94 10.56
C GLN A 201 4.93 -16.48 10.19
N LEU A 202 5.85 -15.86 9.43
CA LEU A 202 5.71 -14.47 8.95
C LEU A 202 4.45 -14.31 8.10
N ALA A 203 4.14 -15.26 7.21
CA ALA A 203 2.94 -15.22 6.39
C ALA A 203 1.65 -15.27 7.25
N ALA A 204 1.59 -16.17 8.23
CA ALA A 204 0.46 -16.30 9.13
C ALA A 204 0.27 -15.04 9.99
N LEU A 205 1.35 -14.52 10.59
CA LEU A 205 1.31 -13.32 11.45
C LEU A 205 0.94 -12.06 10.68
N SER A 206 1.50 -11.87 9.47
CA SER A 206 1.15 -10.71 8.64
C SER A 206 -0.32 -10.72 8.24
N THR A 207 -0.87 -11.88 7.92
CA THR A 207 -2.29 -12.05 7.62
C THR A 207 -3.15 -11.73 8.85
N LYS A 208 -2.79 -12.25 10.03
CA LYS A 208 -3.47 -11.96 11.29
C LYS A 208 -3.45 -10.46 11.61
N PHE A 209 -2.27 -9.84 11.51
CA PHE A 209 -2.12 -8.39 11.71
C PHE A 209 -3.07 -7.58 10.82
N ALA A 210 -3.11 -7.89 9.51
CA ALA A 210 -3.98 -7.19 8.56
C ALA A 210 -5.45 -7.31 8.91
N GLN A 211 -5.90 -8.53 9.27
CA GLN A 211 -7.29 -8.79 9.64
C GLN A 211 -7.65 -8.11 10.97
N ASN A 212 -6.74 -8.09 11.94
CA ASN A 212 -6.93 -7.37 13.19
C ASN A 212 -7.07 -5.86 12.93
N VAL A 213 -6.24 -5.26 12.07
CA VAL A 213 -6.37 -3.84 11.70
C VAL A 213 -7.75 -3.53 11.14
N LEU A 214 -8.27 -4.37 10.23
CA LEU A 214 -9.60 -4.17 9.64
C LEU A 214 -10.73 -4.28 10.69
N LYS A 215 -10.67 -5.30 11.55
CA LYS A 215 -11.66 -5.53 12.61
C LYS A 215 -11.60 -4.45 13.69
N GLU A 216 -10.39 -4.07 14.10
CA GLU A 216 -10.16 -3.03 15.08
C GLU A 216 -10.64 -1.66 14.60
N LEU A 217 -10.46 -1.35 13.32
CA LEU A 217 -10.98 -0.13 12.72
C LEU A 217 -12.50 -0.02 12.90
N ASN A 218 -13.22 -1.11 12.68
CA ASN A 218 -14.66 -1.17 12.88
C ASN A 218 -15.07 -1.15 14.36
N ALA A 219 -14.31 -1.83 15.22
CA ALA A 219 -14.56 -1.92 16.66
C ALA A 219 -14.25 -0.60 17.41
N SER A 220 -13.30 0.19 16.89
CA SER A 220 -12.89 1.48 17.47
C SER A 220 -13.77 2.66 17.05
N ALA A 221 -14.81 2.44 16.24
CA ALA A 221 -15.72 3.51 15.84
C ALA A 221 -16.33 4.20 17.07
N VAL A 222 -16.41 5.53 17.06
CA VAL A 222 -16.80 6.33 18.20
C VAL A 222 -18.32 6.52 18.23
N VAL A 223 -18.95 6.06 19.30
CA VAL A 223 -20.39 6.28 19.53
C VAL A 223 -20.59 7.67 20.13
N VAL A 224 -21.52 8.44 19.57
CA VAL A 224 -21.92 9.77 20.04
C VAL A 224 -23.39 9.70 20.41
N ASP A 225 -23.76 10.29 21.54
CA ASP A 225 -25.07 10.10 22.13
C ASP A 225 -26.12 11.07 21.58
N THR A 226 -25.75 12.31 21.26
CA THR A 226 -26.69 13.35 20.83
C THR A 226 -26.27 14.00 19.52
N ARG A 227 -27.26 14.61 18.82
CA ARG A 227 -27.03 15.34 17.60
C ARG A 227 -26.19 16.59 17.81
N GLU A 228 -26.37 17.26 18.94
CA GLU A 228 -25.68 18.50 19.33
C GLU A 228 -24.18 18.28 19.49
N GLU A 229 -23.76 17.10 19.91
CA GLU A 229 -22.34 16.72 20.00
C GLU A 229 -21.66 16.66 18.61
N LEU A 230 -22.46 16.53 17.53
CA LEU A 230 -22.00 16.47 16.14
C LEU A 230 -22.07 17.84 15.45
N ASP A 231 -22.28 18.92 16.19
CA ASP A 231 -22.28 20.27 15.63
C ASP A 231 -20.98 20.55 14.83
N GLY A 232 -21.14 21.18 13.66
CA GLY A 232 -20.07 21.37 12.67
C GLY A 232 -20.07 20.37 11.54
N LEU A 233 -20.69 19.19 11.69
CA LEU A 233 -20.89 18.28 10.58
C LEU A 233 -22.07 18.71 9.70
N SER A 234 -22.00 18.38 8.41
CA SER A 234 -23.14 18.59 7.52
C SER A 234 -24.33 17.69 7.91
N PRO A 235 -25.57 18.10 7.62
CA PRO A 235 -26.75 17.26 7.83
C PRO A 235 -26.59 15.85 7.22
N ALA A 236 -26.05 15.76 6.01
CA ALA A 236 -25.80 14.48 5.35
C ALA A 236 -24.80 13.59 6.13
N ALA A 237 -23.73 14.18 6.67
CA ALA A 237 -22.76 13.42 7.47
C ALA A 237 -23.37 12.92 8.79
N ILE A 238 -24.27 13.70 9.40
CA ILE A 238 -25.00 13.29 10.61
C ILE A 238 -25.97 12.14 10.29
N GLU A 239 -26.66 12.16 9.16
CA GLU A 239 -27.53 11.06 8.74
C GLU A 239 -26.72 9.77 8.45
N VAL A 240 -25.55 9.87 7.85
CA VAL A 240 -24.63 8.74 7.69
C VAL A 240 -24.24 8.16 9.04
N ALA A 241 -23.90 9.02 10.03
CA ALA A 241 -23.55 8.57 11.38
C ALA A 241 -24.73 7.88 12.10
N ALA A 242 -25.96 8.39 11.93
CA ALA A 242 -27.17 7.76 12.45
C ALA A 242 -27.44 6.39 11.77
N GLY A 243 -27.27 6.31 10.46
CA GLY A 243 -27.40 5.06 9.70
C GLY A 243 -26.38 3.99 10.12
N LEU A 244 -25.15 4.40 10.44
CA LEU A 244 -24.10 3.50 10.98
C LEU A 244 -24.45 3.03 12.40
N ALA A 245 -25.05 3.88 13.23
CA ALA A 245 -25.52 3.52 14.57
C ALA A 245 -26.65 2.48 14.47
N LYS A 246 -27.64 2.73 13.62
CA LYS A 246 -28.75 1.79 13.38
C LYS A 246 -28.27 0.39 12.93
N LYS A 247 -27.27 0.32 12.05
CA LYS A 247 -26.66 -0.96 11.61
C LYS A 247 -25.95 -1.71 12.75
N ARG A 248 -25.77 -1.08 13.91
CA ARG A 248 -25.10 -1.62 15.11
C ARG A 248 -26.08 -1.77 16.28
N ASP A 249 -27.37 -1.70 16.03
CA ASP A 249 -28.43 -1.77 17.04
C ASP A 249 -28.31 -0.67 18.13
N LEU A 250 -27.84 0.53 17.69
CA LEU A 250 -27.66 1.72 18.54
C LEU A 250 -28.66 2.81 18.11
N ASP A 251 -29.94 2.48 18.10
CA ASP A 251 -30.99 3.42 17.72
C ASP A 251 -30.99 4.69 18.57
N GLY A 252 -31.15 5.84 17.91
CA GLY A 252 -31.12 7.15 18.56
C GLY A 252 -29.71 7.71 18.86
N LYS A 253 -28.65 6.95 18.55
CA LYS A 253 -27.27 7.39 18.66
C LYS A 253 -26.64 7.62 17.27
N TYR A 254 -25.37 8.00 17.29
CA TYR A 254 -24.57 8.27 16.10
C TYR A 254 -23.25 7.51 16.20
N VAL A 255 -22.71 7.05 15.08
CA VAL A 255 -21.42 6.36 15.03
C VAL A 255 -20.49 7.06 14.02
N ILE A 256 -19.34 7.51 14.52
CA ILE A 256 -18.25 8.02 13.69
C ILE A 256 -17.31 6.85 13.37
N ALA A 257 -17.31 6.41 12.12
CA ALA A 257 -16.35 5.43 11.63
C ALA A 257 -14.96 6.06 11.52
N LEU A 258 -13.91 5.26 11.82
CA LEU A 258 -12.53 5.69 11.66
C LEU A 258 -11.97 5.24 10.31
N VAL A 259 -10.96 5.96 9.82
CA VAL A 259 -10.11 5.54 8.70
C VAL A 259 -8.75 5.06 9.21
N ASN A 260 -7.98 4.37 8.37
CA ASN A 260 -6.77 3.69 8.85
C ASN A 260 -5.62 4.63 9.27
N THR A 261 -5.57 5.87 8.78
CA THR A 261 -4.60 6.88 9.23
C THR A 261 -4.90 7.37 10.64
N THR A 262 -3.92 7.95 11.35
CA THR A 262 -4.14 8.57 12.67
C THR A 262 -5.09 9.77 12.58
N GLY A 263 -4.89 10.65 11.59
CA GLY A 263 -5.80 11.76 11.29
C GLY A 263 -7.18 11.27 10.84
N GLN A 264 -8.25 11.96 11.27
CA GLN A 264 -9.63 11.60 10.99
C GLN A 264 -10.38 12.81 10.42
N ALA A 265 -11.06 12.66 9.29
CA ALA A 265 -11.75 13.77 8.62
C ALA A 265 -12.72 14.57 9.51
N PRO A 266 -13.52 13.97 10.41
CA PRO A 266 -14.42 14.75 11.28
C PRO A 266 -13.73 15.72 12.22
N LEU A 267 -12.42 15.54 12.49
CA LEU A 267 -11.67 16.42 13.40
C LEU A 267 -11.56 17.87 12.90
N SER A 268 -11.64 18.11 11.60
CA SER A 268 -11.60 19.48 11.05
C SER A 268 -12.92 20.23 11.19
N LEU A 269 -14.02 19.51 11.33
CA LEU A 269 -15.38 20.05 11.26
C LEU A 269 -16.08 20.18 12.64
N LEU A 270 -15.90 19.16 13.51
CA LEU A 270 -16.60 19.09 14.79
C LEU A 270 -16.22 20.25 15.69
N THR A 271 -17.21 21.02 16.16
CA THR A 271 -17.01 22.13 17.12
C THR A 271 -16.79 21.61 18.54
N ASN A 272 -17.40 20.49 18.89
CA ASN A 272 -17.28 19.87 20.21
C ASN A 272 -15.89 19.24 20.41
N ARG A 273 -15.04 19.90 21.21
CA ARG A 273 -13.67 19.46 21.49
C ARG A 273 -13.61 18.09 22.17
N ALA A 274 -14.53 17.80 23.11
CA ALA A 274 -14.54 16.52 23.82
C ALA A 274 -14.77 15.34 22.84
N VAL A 275 -15.62 15.54 21.83
CA VAL A 275 -15.82 14.52 20.78
C VAL A 275 -14.57 14.39 19.90
N ARG A 276 -13.90 15.49 19.54
CA ARG A 276 -12.61 15.42 18.81
C ARG A 276 -11.56 14.65 19.60
N GLU A 277 -11.44 14.89 20.91
CA GLU A 277 -10.50 14.16 21.79
C GLU A 277 -10.83 12.67 21.85
N ARG A 278 -12.11 12.30 21.94
CA ARG A 278 -12.55 10.89 21.91
C ARG A 278 -12.19 10.23 20.59
N ILE A 279 -12.42 10.90 19.46
CA ILE A 279 -12.08 10.39 18.13
C ILE A 279 -10.57 10.20 18.00
N MET A 280 -9.75 11.18 18.38
CA MET A 280 -8.30 11.09 18.28
C MET A 280 -7.74 10.02 19.22
N ALA A 281 -8.23 9.93 20.45
CA ALA A 281 -7.83 8.89 21.40
C ALA A 281 -8.16 7.48 20.88
N ALA A 282 -9.38 7.27 20.36
CA ALA A 282 -9.79 6.02 19.73
C ALA A 282 -8.92 5.69 18.51
N SER A 283 -8.60 6.69 17.70
CA SER A 283 -7.74 6.52 16.53
C SER A 283 -6.31 6.11 16.90
N GLN A 284 -5.70 6.77 17.88
CA GLN A 284 -4.33 6.47 18.32
C GLN A 284 -4.18 5.14 19.06
N ALA A 285 -5.23 4.69 19.76
CA ALA A 285 -5.21 3.48 20.55
C ALA A 285 -5.49 2.19 19.76
N ARG A 286 -5.80 2.27 18.47
CA ARG A 286 -6.13 1.11 17.64
C ARG A 286 -5.04 0.05 17.70
N GLY A 287 -5.45 -1.21 17.86
CA GLY A 287 -4.56 -2.37 17.94
C GLY A 287 -3.66 -2.41 19.18
N SER A 288 -3.91 -1.55 20.19
CA SER A 288 -3.17 -1.53 21.48
C SER A 288 -4.07 -1.34 22.69
N ARG A 289 -5.37 -1.64 22.58
CA ARG A 289 -6.36 -1.49 23.66
C ARG A 289 -6.54 -2.76 24.50
N GLY A 290 -5.81 -3.82 24.19
CA GLY A 290 -6.07 -5.17 24.67
C GLY A 290 -7.27 -5.81 23.94
N GLY A 291 -7.49 -7.08 24.17
CA GLY A 291 -8.58 -7.84 23.58
C GLY A 291 -8.21 -8.56 22.30
N GLU A 292 -9.23 -9.01 21.55
CA GLU A 292 -9.08 -9.95 20.43
C GLU A 292 -8.28 -9.38 19.24
N PHE A 293 -8.36 -8.06 19.01
CA PHE A 293 -7.76 -7.41 17.85
C PHE A 293 -6.50 -6.60 18.19
N ASP A 294 -5.95 -6.81 19.38
CA ASP A 294 -4.68 -6.21 19.79
C ASP A 294 -3.53 -6.80 18.95
N ASN A 295 -2.67 -5.94 18.41
CA ASN A 295 -1.58 -6.32 17.53
C ASN A 295 -0.18 -6.22 18.19
N THR A 296 -0.11 -5.91 19.49
CA THR A 296 1.19 -5.72 20.15
C THR A 296 2.05 -6.97 20.14
N ALA A 297 1.45 -8.14 20.39
CA ALA A 297 2.16 -9.43 20.32
C ALA A 297 2.60 -9.77 18.91
N GLU A 298 1.73 -9.53 17.92
CA GLU A 298 2.03 -9.76 16.50
C GLU A 298 3.19 -8.88 16.01
N VAL A 299 3.24 -7.63 16.43
CA VAL A 299 4.35 -6.71 16.10
C VAL A 299 5.68 -7.24 16.63
N LEU A 300 5.74 -7.60 17.91
CA LEU A 300 6.96 -8.10 18.55
C LEU A 300 7.47 -9.38 17.85
N GLU A 301 6.58 -10.32 17.58
CA GLU A 301 6.97 -11.58 16.93
C GLU A 301 7.34 -11.36 15.46
N LEU A 302 6.64 -10.48 14.70
CA LEU A 302 7.01 -10.10 13.33
C LEU A 302 8.40 -9.45 13.29
N ALA A 303 8.69 -8.51 14.19
CA ALA A 303 9.98 -7.84 14.27
C ALA A 303 11.11 -8.84 14.58
N LYS A 304 10.88 -9.73 15.55
CA LYS A 304 11.82 -10.79 15.94
C LYS A 304 12.12 -11.74 14.78
N LEU A 305 11.09 -12.33 14.18
CA LEU A 305 11.25 -13.30 13.09
C LEU A 305 11.92 -12.65 11.85
N ARG A 306 11.62 -11.38 11.55
CA ARG A 306 12.30 -10.65 10.48
C ARG A 306 13.78 -10.45 10.78
N ALA A 307 14.14 -10.07 12.01
CA ALA A 307 15.52 -9.90 12.42
C ALA A 307 16.29 -11.25 12.40
N GLU A 308 15.70 -12.32 12.94
CA GLU A 308 16.30 -13.67 12.92
C GLU A 308 16.46 -14.20 11.49
N ARG A 309 15.47 -13.99 10.62
CA ARG A 309 15.53 -14.35 9.22
C ARG A 309 16.64 -13.58 8.48
N ALA A 310 16.77 -12.29 8.72
CA ALA A 310 17.83 -11.48 8.12
C ALA A 310 19.22 -11.95 8.58
N ALA A 311 19.39 -12.24 9.88
CA ALA A 311 20.63 -12.80 10.42
C ALA A 311 20.97 -14.15 9.82
N LEU A 312 19.98 -15.05 9.65
CA LEU A 312 20.16 -16.34 8.96
C LEU A 312 20.65 -16.16 7.51
N MET A 313 20.20 -15.09 6.85
CA MET A 313 20.61 -14.74 5.48
C MET A 313 21.95 -13.97 5.41
N GLY A 314 22.60 -13.70 6.55
CA GLY A 314 23.89 -13.01 6.62
C GLY A 314 23.80 -11.48 6.67
N TYR A 315 22.61 -10.93 6.92
CA TYR A 315 22.40 -9.47 7.04
C TYR A 315 22.36 -9.03 8.51
N PRO A 316 22.84 -7.83 8.83
CA PRO A 316 22.84 -7.33 10.22
C PRO A 316 21.42 -7.12 10.78
N ASN A 317 20.46 -6.82 9.93
CA ASN A 317 19.06 -6.60 10.27
C ASN A 317 18.16 -6.71 9.02
N TYR A 318 16.85 -6.66 9.23
CA TYR A 318 15.88 -6.80 8.13
C TYR A 318 15.92 -5.63 7.14
N ALA A 319 16.16 -4.41 7.60
CA ALA A 319 16.23 -3.24 6.71
C ALA A 319 17.41 -3.39 5.72
N ALA A 320 18.59 -3.81 6.18
CA ALA A 320 19.72 -4.06 5.30
C ALA A 320 19.39 -5.15 4.23
N TYR A 321 18.71 -6.23 4.62
CA TYR A 321 18.22 -7.23 3.69
C TYR A 321 17.22 -6.64 2.67
N SER A 322 16.24 -5.86 3.13
CA SER A 322 15.20 -5.30 2.28
C SER A 322 15.77 -4.29 1.27
N LEU A 323 16.60 -3.37 1.75
CA LEU A 323 17.09 -2.22 0.98
C LEU A 323 18.14 -2.57 -0.07
N GLU A 324 18.88 -3.67 0.08
CA GLU A 324 19.89 -4.09 -0.91
C GLU A 324 19.32 -4.17 -2.34
N ASP A 325 18.05 -4.54 -2.48
CA ASP A 325 17.37 -4.70 -3.76
C ASP A 325 16.46 -3.50 -4.12
N GLN A 326 16.67 -2.35 -3.49
CA GLN A 326 15.96 -1.10 -3.77
C GLN A 326 16.92 -0.09 -4.43
N THR A 327 16.38 1.04 -4.91
CA THR A 327 17.22 2.08 -5.51
C THR A 327 18.06 2.84 -4.47
N ALA A 328 17.66 2.82 -3.20
CA ALA A 328 18.43 3.38 -2.10
C ALA A 328 19.63 2.51 -1.70
N HIS A 329 19.60 1.23 -1.98
CA HIS A 329 20.61 0.19 -1.73
C HIS A 329 20.93 -0.10 -0.26
N ASP A 330 20.96 0.88 0.64
CA ASP A 330 21.36 0.67 2.03
C ASP A 330 20.63 1.56 3.04
N THR A 331 20.75 1.21 4.32
CA THR A 331 20.16 1.95 5.45
C THR A 331 20.78 3.32 5.66
N THR A 332 22.03 3.53 5.25
CA THR A 332 22.74 4.82 5.42
C THR A 332 22.11 5.89 4.56
N ALA A 333 21.83 5.57 3.28
CA ALA A 333 21.19 6.49 2.35
C ALA A 333 19.77 6.86 2.79
N VAL A 334 19.00 5.87 3.26
CA VAL A 334 17.62 6.10 3.76
C VAL A 334 17.63 6.95 5.02
N ASN A 335 18.45 6.59 6.00
CA ASN A 335 18.54 7.33 7.27
C ASN A 335 19.05 8.76 7.06
N ALA A 336 19.98 8.97 6.12
CA ALA A 336 20.47 10.31 5.77
C ALA A 336 19.35 11.19 5.21
N LEU A 337 18.58 10.68 4.22
CA LEU A 337 17.47 11.43 3.65
C LEU A 337 16.39 11.77 4.70
N LEU A 338 15.95 10.78 5.47
CA LEU A 338 14.90 10.99 6.48
C LEU A 338 15.39 11.93 7.60
N GLY A 339 16.63 11.77 8.06
CA GLY A 339 17.24 12.61 9.12
C GLY A 339 17.46 14.06 8.69
N GLU A 340 17.87 14.29 7.43
CA GLU A 340 18.03 15.64 6.86
C GLU A 340 16.72 16.44 6.89
N LEU A 341 15.60 15.77 6.63
CA LEU A 341 14.28 16.40 6.55
C LEU A 341 13.57 16.49 7.91
N ALA A 342 13.90 15.62 8.88
CA ALA A 342 13.17 15.52 10.15
C ALA A 342 13.25 16.82 10.97
N LYS A 343 14.46 17.37 11.18
CA LYS A 343 14.65 18.57 11.99
C LYS A 343 13.93 19.80 11.44
N PRO A 344 14.08 20.19 10.16
CA PRO A 344 13.38 21.34 9.60
C PRO A 344 11.86 21.13 9.55
N ALA A 345 11.38 19.90 9.31
CA ALA A 345 9.95 19.61 9.33
C ALA A 345 9.32 19.87 10.71
N VAL A 346 9.94 19.37 11.79
CA VAL A 346 9.47 19.59 13.16
C VAL A 346 9.55 21.08 13.57
N VAL A 347 10.59 21.81 13.13
CA VAL A 347 10.67 23.25 13.35
C VAL A 347 9.49 23.97 12.69
N ASN A 348 9.17 23.62 11.45
CA ASN A 348 8.01 24.17 10.74
C ASN A 348 6.70 23.78 11.44
N ALA A 349 6.51 22.52 11.84
CA ALA A 349 5.32 22.07 12.57
C ALA A 349 5.15 22.81 13.91
N ARG A 350 6.23 23.10 14.64
CA ARG A 350 6.15 23.91 15.87
C ARG A 350 5.70 25.35 15.60
N ARG A 351 6.20 25.97 14.53
CA ARG A 351 5.75 27.31 14.11
C ARG A 351 4.28 27.31 13.74
N GLU A 352 3.82 26.29 13.02
CA GLU A 352 2.40 26.11 12.69
C GLU A 352 1.54 25.90 13.96
N ALA A 353 2.05 25.13 14.94
CA ALA A 353 1.39 24.98 16.25
C ALA A 353 1.29 26.30 17.02
N ASP A 354 2.31 27.16 16.97
CA ASP A 354 2.28 28.48 17.57
C ASP A 354 1.20 29.39 16.93
N ASP A 355 1.03 29.29 15.62
CA ASP A 355 -0.05 30.02 14.93
C ASP A 355 -1.44 29.49 15.34
N ILE A 356 -1.61 28.17 15.44
CA ILE A 356 -2.82 27.54 15.95
C ILE A 356 -3.09 27.98 17.40
N GLN A 357 -2.04 28.01 18.26
CA GLN A 357 -2.19 28.41 19.66
C GLN A 357 -2.70 29.86 19.81
N LYS A 358 -2.23 30.79 18.94
CA LYS A 358 -2.74 32.16 18.92
C LYS A 358 -4.25 32.23 18.67
N VAL A 359 -4.77 31.40 17.77
CA VAL A 359 -6.23 31.33 17.51
C VAL A 359 -6.99 30.73 18.71
N ILE A 360 -6.43 29.71 19.35
CA ILE A 360 -7.00 29.13 20.58
C ILE A 360 -7.05 30.18 21.68
N ASP A 361 -5.97 30.91 21.90
CA ASP A 361 -5.85 31.93 22.96
C ASP A 361 -6.77 33.13 22.71
N ALA A 362 -6.87 33.60 21.46
CA ALA A 362 -7.81 34.66 21.05
C ALA A 362 -9.27 34.24 21.29
N GLY A 363 -9.60 32.97 21.08
CA GLY A 363 -10.89 32.36 21.40
C GLY A 363 -11.10 32.07 22.89
N LYS A 364 -10.16 32.42 23.77
CA LYS A 364 -10.16 32.10 25.22
C LYS A 364 -10.30 30.61 25.51
N GLY A 365 -9.68 29.75 24.67
CA GLY A 365 -9.81 28.30 24.80
C GLY A 365 -9.24 27.72 26.09
N GLY A 366 -8.17 28.31 26.66
CA GLY A 366 -7.61 27.91 27.94
C GLY A 366 -6.87 26.57 27.94
N PHE A 367 -6.46 26.06 26.75
CA PHE A 367 -5.75 24.80 26.59
C PHE A 367 -4.60 24.93 25.58
N LYS A 368 -3.65 24.00 25.63
CA LYS A 368 -2.58 23.87 24.62
C LYS A 368 -3.06 23.03 23.45
N VAL A 369 -2.57 23.38 22.24
CA VAL A 369 -2.89 22.62 21.03
C VAL A 369 -2.46 21.16 21.18
N GLY A 370 -3.39 20.27 20.90
CA GLY A 370 -3.18 18.81 20.87
C GLY A 370 -3.48 18.25 19.49
N ALA A 371 -3.23 16.95 19.30
CA ALA A 371 -3.50 16.26 18.04
C ALA A 371 -4.98 16.35 17.61
N ALA A 372 -5.91 16.30 18.57
CA ALA A 372 -7.34 16.44 18.32
C ALA A 372 -7.76 17.84 17.89
N ASP A 373 -6.94 18.85 18.16
CA ASP A 373 -7.22 20.24 17.89
C ASP A 373 -6.63 20.71 16.55
N TRP A 374 -5.58 20.04 16.08
CA TRP A 374 -4.79 20.49 14.94
C TRP A 374 -5.65 20.77 13.69
N ALA A 375 -6.40 19.78 13.22
CA ALA A 375 -7.20 19.91 12.00
C ALA A 375 -8.21 21.07 12.10
N PHE A 376 -8.95 21.17 13.22
CA PHE A 376 -9.96 22.19 13.44
C PHE A 376 -9.39 23.62 13.47
N TYR A 377 -8.28 23.81 14.17
CA TYR A 377 -7.70 25.14 14.33
C TYR A 377 -6.77 25.53 13.17
N SER A 378 -6.13 24.56 12.51
CA SER A 378 -5.38 24.85 11.28
C SER A 378 -6.30 25.37 10.18
N ASP A 379 -7.53 24.86 10.08
CA ASP A 379 -8.53 25.40 9.13
C ASP A 379 -8.92 26.85 9.46
N LYS A 380 -9.02 27.22 10.74
CA LYS A 380 -9.23 28.60 11.16
C LYS A 380 -8.05 29.51 10.81
N VAL A 381 -6.81 29.06 11.07
CA VAL A 381 -5.59 29.79 10.69
C VAL A 381 -5.55 29.98 9.16
N ARG A 382 -5.92 28.96 8.39
CA ARG A 382 -5.99 29.03 6.94
C ARG A 382 -7.06 30.02 6.48
N ALA A 383 -8.24 29.99 7.11
CA ALA A 383 -9.30 30.92 6.81
C ALA A 383 -8.92 32.39 7.12
N GLU A 384 -8.26 32.63 8.26
CA GLU A 384 -7.79 33.99 8.63
C GLU A 384 -6.68 34.49 7.71
N ARG A 385 -5.69 33.62 7.38
CA ARG A 385 -4.50 34.02 6.60
C ARG A 385 -4.76 34.15 5.11
N TYR A 386 -5.58 33.27 4.54
CA TYR A 386 -5.81 33.17 3.09
C TYR A 386 -7.26 33.54 2.70
N ASN A 387 -8.13 33.84 3.66
CA ASN A 387 -9.58 33.99 3.44
C ASN A 387 -10.14 32.76 2.65
N PHE A 388 -9.77 31.56 3.07
CA PHE A 388 -10.00 30.31 2.34
C PHE A 388 -10.51 29.21 3.26
N ASP A 389 -11.69 28.66 2.91
CA ASP A 389 -12.27 27.44 3.48
C ASP A 389 -12.29 26.35 2.40
N GLU A 390 -11.62 25.23 2.65
CA GLU A 390 -11.50 24.11 1.70
C GLU A 390 -12.86 23.49 1.35
N ASN A 391 -13.86 23.58 2.23
CA ASN A 391 -15.21 23.12 1.94
C ASN A 391 -15.87 23.88 0.77
N GLN A 392 -15.41 25.10 0.46
CA GLN A 392 -15.85 25.85 -0.70
C GLN A 392 -15.45 25.21 -2.03
N LEU A 393 -14.47 24.29 -2.02
CA LEU A 393 -14.01 23.56 -3.20
C LEU A 393 -14.90 22.35 -3.54
N LYS A 394 -15.47 21.69 -2.54
CA LYS A 394 -16.24 20.45 -2.73
C LYS A 394 -17.31 20.53 -3.82
N PRO A 395 -18.10 21.62 -3.95
CA PRO A 395 -19.10 21.74 -5.03
C PRO A 395 -18.52 21.70 -6.45
N TYR A 396 -17.21 21.93 -6.60
CA TYR A 396 -16.50 21.92 -7.88
C TYR A 396 -15.81 20.58 -8.18
N PHE A 397 -15.78 19.66 -7.22
CA PHE A 397 -15.08 18.37 -7.31
C PHE A 397 -16.07 17.21 -7.26
N GLU A 398 -17.02 17.20 -8.20
CA GLU A 398 -17.91 16.04 -8.38
C GLU A 398 -17.12 14.88 -9.01
N MET A 399 -17.17 13.70 -8.39
CA MET A 399 -16.31 12.56 -8.67
C MET A 399 -16.27 12.15 -10.14
N HIS A 400 -17.43 12.06 -10.80
CA HIS A 400 -17.48 11.64 -12.21
C HIS A 400 -16.89 12.72 -13.12
N SER A 401 -17.07 13.99 -12.79
CA SER A 401 -16.44 15.12 -13.49
C SER A 401 -14.92 15.10 -13.29
N VAL A 402 -14.43 14.88 -12.06
CA VAL A 402 -13.00 14.74 -11.78
C VAL A 402 -12.40 13.61 -12.60
N LEU A 403 -13.04 12.43 -12.62
CA LEU A 403 -12.57 11.26 -13.38
C LEU A 403 -12.53 11.57 -14.90
N THR A 404 -13.64 12.01 -15.47
CA THR A 404 -13.79 12.09 -16.93
C THR A 404 -13.22 13.36 -17.53
N LYS A 405 -13.42 14.50 -16.86
CA LYS A 405 -12.98 15.83 -17.33
C LYS A 405 -11.66 16.28 -16.71
N GLY A 406 -11.19 15.62 -15.66
CA GLY A 406 -9.89 15.83 -15.03
C GLY A 406 -8.89 14.75 -15.47
N VAL A 407 -8.98 13.58 -14.87
CA VAL A 407 -8.04 12.47 -15.06
C VAL A 407 -7.96 12.00 -16.51
N PHE A 408 -9.11 11.66 -17.12
CA PHE A 408 -9.14 11.19 -18.51
C PHE A 408 -8.79 12.29 -19.51
N PHE A 409 -9.17 13.53 -19.24
CA PHE A 409 -8.79 14.67 -20.07
C PHE A 409 -7.27 14.87 -20.09
N ALA A 410 -6.61 14.86 -18.92
CA ALA A 410 -5.16 15.00 -18.82
C ALA A 410 -4.45 13.86 -19.59
N ALA A 411 -4.93 12.61 -19.41
CA ALA A 411 -4.41 11.45 -20.14
C ALA A 411 -4.65 11.55 -21.65
N GLY A 412 -5.78 12.07 -22.08
CA GLY A 412 -6.08 12.36 -23.49
C GLY A 412 -5.11 13.37 -24.09
N LYS A 413 -4.84 14.48 -23.38
CA LYS A 413 -3.89 15.52 -23.83
C LYS A 413 -2.45 15.02 -23.90
N LEU A 414 -1.99 14.31 -22.86
CA LEU A 414 -0.61 13.80 -22.79
C LEU A 414 -0.35 12.63 -23.72
N TYR A 415 -1.29 11.70 -23.82
CA TYR A 415 -1.02 10.38 -24.42
C TYR A 415 -1.97 10.04 -25.57
N GLY A 416 -2.94 10.90 -25.90
CA GLY A 416 -3.97 10.63 -26.90
C GLY A 416 -4.94 9.51 -26.52
N LEU A 417 -5.10 9.24 -25.21
CA LEU A 417 -6.01 8.19 -24.78
C LEU A 417 -7.48 8.60 -24.90
N THR A 418 -8.32 7.63 -25.24
CA THR A 418 -9.78 7.74 -25.16
C THR A 418 -10.36 6.61 -24.33
N PHE A 419 -11.49 6.89 -23.67
CA PHE A 419 -12.11 5.98 -22.70
C PHE A 419 -13.58 5.75 -23.07
N LYS A 420 -13.99 4.48 -23.09
CA LYS A 420 -15.37 4.09 -23.36
C LYS A 420 -15.88 3.24 -22.21
N GLN A 421 -16.91 3.72 -21.51
CA GLN A 421 -17.51 2.98 -20.39
C GLN A 421 -18.12 1.66 -20.88
N ARG A 422 -17.95 0.62 -20.07
CA ARG A 422 -18.52 -0.73 -20.24
C ARG A 422 -19.48 -1.02 -19.12
N THR A 423 -20.64 -1.59 -19.48
CA THR A 423 -21.69 -2.02 -18.53
C THR A 423 -22.01 -3.51 -18.65
N ASP A 424 -21.34 -4.19 -19.57
CA ASP A 424 -21.55 -5.61 -19.88
C ASP A 424 -20.53 -6.54 -19.23
N LEU A 425 -19.46 -5.99 -18.65
CA LEU A 425 -18.48 -6.78 -17.92
C LEU A 425 -18.91 -6.96 -16.46
N PRO A 426 -18.72 -8.18 -15.88
CA PRO A 426 -19.13 -8.44 -14.52
C PRO A 426 -18.30 -7.68 -13.50
N VAL A 427 -18.95 -7.21 -12.44
CA VAL A 427 -18.34 -6.46 -11.33
C VAL A 427 -18.66 -7.13 -10.00
N TYR A 428 -17.77 -7.00 -9.00
CA TYR A 428 -18.01 -7.55 -7.65
C TYR A 428 -18.82 -6.58 -6.75
N THR A 429 -19.01 -5.34 -7.16
CA THR A 429 -19.89 -4.35 -6.51
C THR A 429 -20.53 -3.47 -7.58
N ALA A 430 -21.79 -3.09 -7.37
CA ALA A 430 -22.54 -2.27 -8.32
C ALA A 430 -21.96 -0.87 -8.56
N ASP A 431 -21.13 -0.39 -7.63
CA ASP A 431 -20.51 0.93 -7.72
C ASP A 431 -19.22 0.96 -8.57
N MET A 432 -18.74 -0.20 -8.99
CA MET A 432 -17.52 -0.31 -9.78
C MET A 432 -17.72 0.18 -11.21
N LEU A 433 -16.83 1.03 -11.68
CA LEU A 433 -16.81 1.56 -13.03
C LEU A 433 -15.78 0.81 -13.89
N VAL A 434 -16.14 0.50 -15.14
CA VAL A 434 -15.28 -0.22 -16.09
C VAL A 434 -15.18 0.57 -17.38
N TYR A 435 -13.96 0.70 -17.94
CA TYR A 435 -13.70 1.42 -19.17
C TYR A 435 -12.75 0.62 -20.09
N ASP A 436 -13.10 0.54 -21.37
CA ASP A 436 -12.12 0.26 -22.43
C ASP A 436 -11.25 1.50 -22.64
N VAL A 437 -9.94 1.30 -22.76
CA VAL A 437 -8.95 2.36 -23.01
C VAL A 437 -8.32 2.16 -24.37
N PHE A 438 -8.34 3.19 -25.21
CA PHE A 438 -7.80 3.15 -26.57
C PHE A 438 -6.67 4.15 -26.74
N ASN A 439 -5.69 3.78 -27.57
CA ASN A 439 -4.70 4.70 -28.12
C ASN A 439 -5.35 5.64 -29.15
N GLU A 440 -4.64 6.70 -29.55
CA GLU A 440 -5.09 7.67 -30.55
C GLU A 440 -5.42 7.04 -31.92
N ASP A 441 -4.71 5.97 -32.30
CA ASP A 441 -4.97 5.21 -33.53
C ASP A 441 -6.21 4.30 -33.47
N GLY A 442 -6.95 4.34 -32.37
CA GLY A 442 -8.13 3.50 -32.12
C GLY A 442 -7.81 2.07 -31.68
N THR A 443 -6.54 1.68 -31.52
CA THR A 443 -6.20 0.37 -31.00
C THR A 443 -6.51 0.29 -29.51
N GLN A 444 -7.20 -0.77 -29.08
CA GLN A 444 -7.50 -0.97 -27.68
C GLN A 444 -6.22 -1.31 -26.90
N LEU A 445 -5.89 -0.45 -25.92
CA LEU A 445 -4.70 -0.56 -25.08
C LEU A 445 -4.95 -1.47 -23.86
N ALA A 446 -6.01 -1.20 -23.11
CA ALA A 446 -6.26 -1.79 -21.80
C ALA A 446 -7.77 -1.86 -21.47
N ILE A 447 -8.07 -2.52 -20.36
CA ILE A 447 -9.32 -2.30 -19.60
C ILE A 447 -8.91 -1.65 -18.28
N PHE A 448 -9.59 -0.57 -17.91
CA PHE A 448 -9.43 0.13 -16.64
C PHE A 448 -10.67 -0.02 -15.78
N THR A 449 -10.50 -0.26 -14.48
CA THR A 449 -11.60 -0.32 -13.52
C THR A 449 -11.37 0.62 -12.34
N LEU A 450 -12.45 1.17 -11.79
CA LEU A 450 -12.42 2.00 -10.59
C LEU A 450 -13.46 1.53 -9.59
N ASP A 451 -13.03 1.20 -8.38
CA ASP A 451 -13.89 0.97 -7.20
C ASP A 451 -13.73 2.17 -6.24
N PRO A 452 -14.66 3.16 -6.27
CA PRO A 452 -14.44 4.45 -5.64
C PRO A 452 -14.72 4.48 -4.14
N TYR A 453 -15.65 3.65 -3.61
CA TYR A 453 -16.23 3.90 -2.31
C TYR A 453 -15.67 3.05 -1.18
N ALA A 454 -15.60 3.66 0.01
CA ALA A 454 -15.33 2.98 1.26
C ALA A 454 -16.47 2.02 1.65
N ARG A 455 -16.09 0.87 2.22
CA ARG A 455 -17.01 -0.15 2.78
C ARG A 455 -16.36 -0.81 3.99
N SER A 456 -17.17 -1.31 4.92
CA SER A 456 -16.69 -2.01 6.13
C SER A 456 -15.91 -3.31 5.83
N ASN A 457 -16.13 -3.88 4.65
CA ASN A 457 -15.46 -5.08 4.13
C ASN A 457 -14.41 -4.77 3.04
N LYS A 458 -13.91 -3.54 2.98
CA LYS A 458 -12.86 -3.09 2.07
C LYS A 458 -11.67 -2.55 2.88
N ARG A 459 -10.47 -2.90 2.48
CA ARG A 459 -9.24 -2.40 3.08
C ARG A 459 -9.18 -0.88 2.97
N GLY A 460 -8.69 -0.22 4.02
CA GLY A 460 -8.47 1.23 4.04
C GLY A 460 -7.26 1.68 3.21
N GLY A 461 -7.21 2.96 2.90
CA GLY A 461 -6.25 3.58 1.98
C GLY A 461 -6.71 3.48 0.52
N ALA A 462 -5.86 3.89 -0.42
CA ALA A 462 -6.08 3.71 -1.84
C ALA A 462 -4.99 2.79 -2.42
N TRP A 463 -5.26 2.16 -3.55
CA TRP A 463 -4.27 1.31 -4.23
C TRP A 463 -4.65 0.99 -5.67
N ALA A 464 -3.64 0.73 -6.49
CA ALA A 464 -3.78 0.13 -7.81
C ALA A 464 -3.35 -1.34 -7.80
N ASN A 465 -3.97 -2.16 -8.64
CA ASN A 465 -3.54 -3.53 -8.90
C ASN A 465 -3.87 -3.98 -10.33
N ALA A 466 -3.09 -4.92 -10.85
CA ALA A 466 -3.35 -5.54 -12.13
C ALA A 466 -4.18 -6.82 -11.96
N TYR A 467 -5.33 -6.90 -12.63
CA TYR A 467 -6.04 -8.18 -12.79
C TYR A 467 -5.35 -9.04 -13.86
N VAL A 468 -4.82 -8.40 -14.89
CA VAL A 468 -3.98 -9.02 -15.91
C VAL A 468 -2.81 -8.08 -16.20
N GLY A 469 -1.58 -8.56 -16.01
CA GLY A 469 -0.36 -7.83 -16.38
C GLY A 469 -0.09 -7.97 -17.89
N GLN A 470 0.43 -6.91 -18.50
CA GLN A 470 0.86 -6.95 -19.91
C GLN A 470 2.04 -7.92 -20.11
N SER A 471 2.06 -8.65 -21.21
CA SER A 471 3.22 -9.44 -21.63
C SER A 471 3.11 -9.82 -23.09
N SER A 472 4.13 -9.53 -23.89
CA SER A 472 4.16 -10.01 -25.29
C SER A 472 4.51 -11.51 -25.39
N LEU A 473 5.27 -12.08 -24.43
CA LEU A 473 5.54 -13.52 -24.34
C LEU A 473 4.25 -14.35 -24.18
N LEU A 474 3.29 -13.83 -23.41
CA LEU A 474 2.02 -14.51 -23.10
C LEU A 474 0.86 -13.95 -23.94
N ASN A 475 1.12 -13.03 -24.87
CA ASN A 475 0.11 -12.34 -25.67
C ASN A 475 -1.01 -11.74 -24.79
N ARG A 476 -0.64 -11.01 -23.74
CA ARG A 476 -1.57 -10.41 -22.76
C ARG A 476 -1.60 -8.90 -22.89
N LYS A 477 -2.82 -8.35 -22.88
CA LYS A 477 -3.08 -6.93 -22.68
C LYS A 477 -3.49 -6.65 -21.25
N PRO A 478 -3.20 -5.47 -20.70
CA PRO A 478 -3.41 -5.18 -19.29
C PRO A 478 -4.89 -4.95 -18.95
N VAL A 479 -5.27 -5.43 -17.74
CA VAL A 479 -6.51 -5.07 -17.05
C VAL A 479 -6.11 -4.51 -15.70
N ILE A 480 -6.30 -3.21 -15.50
CA ILE A 480 -5.77 -2.48 -14.33
C ILE A 480 -6.92 -1.89 -13.52
N ALA A 481 -6.81 -1.99 -12.21
CA ALA A 481 -7.81 -1.51 -11.27
C ALA A 481 -7.25 -0.43 -10.35
N ASN A 482 -8.05 0.61 -10.10
CA ASN A 482 -7.87 1.54 -8.99
C ASN A 482 -8.95 1.32 -7.93
N ASN A 483 -8.56 1.44 -6.67
CA ASN A 483 -9.43 1.35 -5.51
C ASN A 483 -9.25 2.59 -4.65
N LEU A 484 -10.35 3.28 -4.35
CA LEU A 484 -10.40 4.43 -3.47
C LEU A 484 -11.26 4.12 -2.24
N ASN A 485 -11.30 5.02 -1.28
CA ASN A 485 -12.14 4.91 -0.10
C ASN A 485 -12.91 6.23 0.17
N ILE A 486 -13.51 6.79 -0.89
CA ILE A 486 -14.36 7.97 -0.79
C ILE A 486 -15.63 7.60 -0.01
N PRO A 487 -16.08 8.43 0.94
CA PRO A 487 -17.35 8.22 1.60
C PRO A 487 -18.51 8.20 0.59
N LYS A 488 -19.28 7.12 0.57
CA LYS A 488 -20.43 7.00 -0.34
C LYS A 488 -21.56 7.91 0.14
N PRO A 489 -22.06 8.85 -0.70
CA PRO A 489 -23.20 9.68 -0.36
C PRO A 489 -24.49 8.88 -0.33
N GLU A 490 -25.56 9.47 0.21
CA GLU A 490 -26.90 8.92 0.13
C GLU A 490 -27.36 8.75 -1.33
N ALA A 491 -28.25 7.80 -1.55
CA ALA A 491 -28.74 7.47 -2.89
C ALA A 491 -29.31 8.73 -3.59
N GLY A 492 -28.86 8.98 -4.79
CA GLY A 492 -29.26 10.14 -5.60
C GLY A 492 -28.53 11.46 -5.30
N GLN A 493 -27.63 11.45 -4.33
CA GLN A 493 -26.77 12.62 -4.07
C GLN A 493 -25.44 12.51 -4.84
N PRO A 494 -24.85 13.64 -5.28
CA PRO A 494 -23.54 13.62 -5.94
C PRO A 494 -22.42 13.28 -4.96
N THR A 495 -21.39 12.63 -5.46
CA THR A 495 -20.15 12.41 -4.69
C THR A 495 -19.26 13.63 -4.82
N LEU A 496 -19.25 14.46 -3.80
CA LEU A 496 -18.41 15.67 -3.73
C LEU A 496 -17.13 15.37 -2.95
N MET A 497 -15.99 15.48 -3.63
CA MET A 497 -14.68 15.11 -3.12
C MET A 497 -13.99 16.27 -2.41
N THR A 498 -13.16 15.97 -1.42
CA THR A 498 -12.12 16.88 -0.94
C THR A 498 -11.00 16.98 -1.98
N PHE A 499 -10.14 17.99 -1.87
CA PHE A 499 -8.98 18.07 -2.76
C PHE A 499 -7.99 16.91 -2.56
N ASP A 500 -7.83 16.41 -1.34
CA ASP A 500 -7.01 15.24 -1.03
C ASP A 500 -7.52 13.98 -1.76
N GLU A 501 -8.84 13.76 -1.79
CA GLU A 501 -9.46 12.66 -2.55
C GLU A 501 -9.29 12.85 -4.08
N VAL A 502 -9.35 14.08 -4.59
CA VAL A 502 -9.04 14.39 -5.99
C VAL A 502 -7.59 14.03 -6.30
N ASN A 503 -6.65 14.49 -5.48
CA ASN A 503 -5.23 14.20 -5.63
C ASN A 503 -4.96 12.69 -5.60
N THR A 504 -5.58 11.97 -4.66
CA THR A 504 -5.52 10.51 -4.56
C THR A 504 -6.04 9.82 -5.84
N MET A 505 -7.12 10.31 -6.46
CA MET A 505 -7.62 9.76 -7.71
C MET A 505 -6.61 9.93 -8.86
N PHE A 506 -5.95 11.09 -8.95
CA PHE A 506 -4.86 11.30 -9.92
C PHE A 506 -3.66 10.40 -9.62
N HIS A 507 -3.28 10.25 -8.35
CA HIS A 507 -2.21 9.35 -7.89
C HIS A 507 -2.46 7.91 -8.36
N GLU A 508 -3.60 7.34 -7.98
CA GLU A 508 -3.91 5.94 -8.33
C GLU A 508 -4.01 5.73 -9.84
N PHE A 509 -4.48 6.75 -10.56
CA PHE A 509 -4.49 6.68 -12.02
C PHE A 509 -3.08 6.75 -12.61
N GLY A 510 -2.12 7.38 -11.95
CA GLY A 510 -0.70 7.34 -12.31
C GLY A 510 -0.13 5.92 -12.26
N HIS A 511 -0.47 5.15 -11.22
CA HIS A 511 -0.18 3.71 -11.18
C HIS A 511 -0.90 2.94 -12.31
N ALA A 512 -2.15 3.30 -12.59
CA ALA A 512 -2.88 2.67 -13.68
C ALA A 512 -2.23 2.94 -15.04
N LEU A 513 -1.77 4.16 -15.29
CA LEU A 513 -0.99 4.49 -16.50
C LEU A 513 0.30 3.67 -16.60
N HIS A 514 1.03 3.52 -15.49
CA HIS A 514 2.23 2.69 -15.44
C HIS A 514 1.93 1.23 -15.78
N GLY A 515 0.80 0.69 -15.32
CA GLY A 515 0.32 -0.65 -15.68
C GLY A 515 -0.14 -0.77 -17.13
N MET A 516 -0.97 0.16 -17.58
CA MET A 516 -1.56 0.15 -18.93
C MET A 516 -0.54 0.38 -20.05
N PHE A 517 0.45 1.23 -19.82
CA PHE A 517 1.49 1.53 -20.79
C PHE A 517 2.63 0.51 -20.84
N SER A 518 2.65 -0.45 -19.90
CA SER A 518 3.66 -1.52 -19.91
C SER A 518 3.81 -2.13 -21.31
N ASN A 519 5.05 -2.21 -21.81
CA ASN A 519 5.39 -2.80 -23.10
C ASN A 519 6.66 -3.63 -22.95
N VAL A 520 6.54 -4.75 -22.27
CA VAL A 520 7.62 -5.66 -21.93
C VAL A 520 7.36 -7.05 -22.50
N LYS A 521 8.41 -7.80 -22.71
CA LYS A 521 8.32 -9.18 -23.18
C LYS A 521 7.85 -10.11 -22.06
N TYR A 522 8.44 -9.99 -20.89
CA TYR A 522 8.24 -10.91 -19.79
C TYR A 522 7.26 -10.37 -18.75
N PRO A 523 6.28 -11.20 -18.30
CA PRO A 523 5.27 -10.77 -17.32
C PRO A 523 5.89 -10.29 -16.00
N ARG A 524 7.06 -10.82 -15.64
CA ARG A 524 7.81 -10.41 -14.45
C ARG A 524 8.14 -8.91 -14.40
N PHE A 525 8.26 -8.25 -15.54
CA PHE A 525 8.63 -6.84 -15.65
C PHE A 525 7.44 -5.90 -15.86
N ALA A 526 6.22 -6.43 -15.89
CA ALA A 526 5.05 -5.65 -16.27
C ALA A 526 4.74 -4.51 -15.29
N GLY A 527 4.56 -3.32 -15.82
CA GLY A 527 4.02 -2.14 -15.13
C GLY A 527 4.75 -1.83 -13.81
N THR A 528 4.02 -1.95 -12.71
CA THR A 528 4.51 -1.62 -11.36
C THR A 528 5.46 -2.65 -10.74
N SER A 529 5.94 -3.64 -11.52
CA SER A 529 6.97 -4.60 -11.09
C SER A 529 8.37 -3.98 -11.09
N VAL A 530 8.56 -2.95 -10.30
CA VAL A 530 9.77 -2.13 -10.11
C VAL A 530 10.17 -2.11 -8.64
N PRO A 531 11.37 -1.61 -8.27
CA PRO A 531 11.72 -1.40 -6.86
C PRO A 531 10.67 -0.58 -6.11
N ARG A 532 10.47 -0.89 -4.83
CA ARG A 532 9.43 -0.27 -4.01
C ARG A 532 9.60 1.24 -3.89
N ASP A 533 10.82 1.73 -3.81
CA ASP A 533 11.16 3.14 -3.72
C ASP A 533 11.16 3.87 -5.08
N PHE A 534 10.73 3.18 -6.14
CA PHE A 534 10.48 3.75 -7.46
C PHE A 534 9.01 3.65 -7.88
N VAL A 535 8.24 2.75 -7.26
CA VAL A 535 6.86 2.46 -7.69
C VAL A 535 5.93 3.66 -7.54
N GLU A 536 6.15 4.49 -6.50
CA GLU A 536 5.33 5.69 -6.23
C GLU A 536 5.70 6.88 -7.13
N TYR A 537 6.83 6.85 -7.80
CA TYR A 537 7.28 7.96 -8.62
C TYR A 537 6.31 8.31 -9.76
N PRO A 538 5.86 7.38 -10.60
CA PRO A 538 4.92 7.70 -11.68
C PRO A 538 3.55 8.20 -11.18
N SER A 539 3.07 7.68 -10.04
CA SER A 539 1.81 8.09 -9.44
C SER A 539 1.88 9.50 -8.88
N GLN A 540 2.96 9.83 -8.16
CA GLN A 540 3.20 11.17 -7.63
C GLN A 540 3.38 12.22 -8.73
N VAL A 541 4.05 11.89 -9.83
CA VAL A 541 4.09 12.79 -11.00
C VAL A 541 2.70 13.09 -11.53
N ASN A 542 1.81 12.11 -11.53
CA ASN A 542 0.47 12.31 -12.08
C ASN A 542 -0.40 13.25 -11.23
N GLU A 543 -0.09 13.45 -9.96
CA GLU A 543 -0.76 14.38 -9.05
C GLU A 543 -0.68 15.84 -9.53
N MET A 544 0.44 16.22 -10.20
CA MET A 544 0.61 17.60 -10.68
C MET A 544 -0.51 18.07 -11.61
N TRP A 545 -1.14 17.14 -12.32
CA TRP A 545 -2.18 17.45 -13.28
C TRP A 545 -3.50 17.88 -12.62
N ALA A 546 -3.72 17.55 -11.35
CA ALA A 546 -4.92 17.94 -10.62
C ALA A 546 -5.06 19.48 -10.54
N LEU A 547 -3.96 20.21 -10.33
CA LEU A 547 -3.93 21.66 -10.26
C LEU A 547 -3.42 22.32 -11.55
N TRP A 548 -3.10 21.53 -12.59
CA TRP A 548 -2.65 22.12 -13.85
C TRP A 548 -3.76 22.99 -14.45
N PRO A 549 -3.51 24.28 -14.79
CA PRO A 549 -4.57 25.23 -15.10
C PRO A 549 -5.58 24.75 -16.14
N GLU A 550 -5.12 24.18 -17.26
CA GLU A 550 -5.99 23.67 -18.33
C GLU A 550 -6.85 22.49 -17.88
N VAL A 551 -6.31 21.59 -17.06
CA VAL A 551 -7.02 20.42 -16.51
C VAL A 551 -8.05 20.88 -15.48
N LEU A 552 -7.62 21.71 -14.53
CA LEU A 552 -8.48 22.22 -13.47
C LEU A 552 -9.68 22.99 -14.03
N GLN A 553 -9.47 23.91 -14.98
CA GLN A 553 -10.55 24.66 -15.64
C GLN A 553 -11.55 23.73 -16.37
N ASN A 554 -11.11 22.59 -16.84
CA ASN A 554 -11.98 21.66 -17.52
C ASN A 554 -12.90 20.88 -16.57
N TYR A 555 -12.42 20.41 -15.41
CA TYR A 555 -13.21 19.58 -14.51
C TYR A 555 -13.82 20.36 -13.32
N ALA A 556 -13.16 21.42 -12.81
CA ALA A 556 -13.59 22.11 -11.61
C ALA A 556 -14.76 23.06 -11.90
N LYS A 557 -15.94 22.47 -12.08
CA LYS A 557 -17.20 23.17 -12.34
C LYS A 557 -18.23 22.80 -11.28
N HIS A 558 -18.95 23.81 -10.81
CA HIS A 558 -19.97 23.64 -9.79
C HIS A 558 -21.04 22.63 -10.25
N TYR A 559 -21.24 21.57 -9.49
CA TYR A 559 -22.03 20.40 -9.89
C TYR A 559 -23.49 20.70 -10.25
N GLN A 560 -24.10 21.77 -9.69
CA GLN A 560 -25.47 22.19 -10.00
C GLN A 560 -25.53 23.24 -11.12
N THR A 561 -24.66 24.26 -11.08
CA THR A 561 -24.77 25.42 -11.98
C THR A 561 -23.88 25.30 -13.21
N GLY A 562 -22.88 24.41 -13.21
CA GLY A 562 -21.87 24.32 -14.26
C GLY A 562 -20.88 25.48 -14.29
N ALA A 563 -20.97 26.42 -13.35
CA ALA A 563 -20.05 27.57 -13.26
C ALA A 563 -18.62 27.05 -12.96
N ALA A 564 -17.64 27.65 -13.65
CA ALA A 564 -16.25 27.34 -13.36
C ALA A 564 -15.86 27.79 -11.94
N ILE A 565 -14.88 27.16 -11.35
CA ILE A 565 -14.31 27.61 -10.07
C ILE A 565 -13.83 29.04 -10.20
N PRO A 566 -14.20 29.95 -9.26
CA PRO A 566 -13.79 31.36 -9.31
C PRO A 566 -12.25 31.49 -9.28
N ALA A 567 -11.70 32.35 -10.14
CA ALA A 567 -10.25 32.61 -10.19
C ALA A 567 -9.70 33.09 -8.84
N GLU A 568 -10.50 33.86 -8.07
CA GLU A 568 -10.13 34.27 -6.71
C GLU A 568 -9.99 33.07 -5.76
N LEU A 569 -10.90 32.10 -5.84
CA LEU A 569 -10.84 30.88 -5.03
C LEU A 569 -9.60 30.03 -5.40
N LEU A 570 -9.29 29.95 -6.68
CA LEU A 570 -8.08 29.26 -7.17
C LEU A 570 -6.79 29.95 -6.70
N ALA A 571 -6.75 31.30 -6.72
CA ALA A 571 -5.60 32.02 -6.21
C ALA A 571 -5.38 31.77 -4.70
N LYS A 572 -6.46 31.63 -3.92
CA LYS A 572 -6.37 31.24 -2.50
C LYS A 572 -5.84 29.82 -2.30
N VAL A 573 -6.26 28.85 -3.12
CA VAL A 573 -5.71 27.48 -3.11
C VAL A 573 -4.21 27.51 -3.35
N THR A 574 -3.77 28.23 -4.40
CA THR A 574 -2.34 28.34 -4.73
C THR A 574 -1.55 29.04 -3.62
N ALA A 575 -2.09 30.09 -3.02
CA ALA A 575 -1.45 30.80 -1.91
C ALA A 575 -1.32 29.91 -0.65
N ALA A 576 -2.25 28.98 -0.46
CA ALA A 576 -2.25 28.03 0.65
C ALA A 576 -1.46 26.73 0.38
N ASP A 577 -0.82 26.57 -0.77
CA ASP A 577 -0.15 25.31 -1.18
C ASP A 577 0.92 24.83 -0.18
N ASN A 578 1.70 25.78 0.37
CA ASN A 578 2.70 25.49 1.40
C ASN A 578 2.13 25.50 2.84
N PHE A 579 0.81 25.68 2.99
CA PHE A 579 0.19 25.70 4.32
C PHE A 579 0.20 24.30 4.95
N ASN A 580 0.54 24.23 6.23
CA ASN A 580 0.53 23.01 7.02
C ASN A 580 1.54 21.92 6.53
N GLN A 581 2.56 22.31 5.78
CA GLN A 581 3.59 21.38 5.29
C GLN A 581 4.51 20.86 6.40
N GLY A 582 4.71 21.64 7.47
CA GLY A 582 5.44 21.20 8.66
C GLY A 582 4.75 20.00 9.31
N TYR A 583 3.44 20.10 9.54
CA TYR A 583 2.61 19.01 10.07
C TYR A 583 2.66 17.78 9.17
N LYS A 584 2.27 17.94 7.89
CA LYS A 584 2.20 16.84 6.92
C LYS A 584 3.53 16.10 6.77
N THR A 585 4.64 16.85 6.74
CA THR A 585 5.97 16.26 6.62
C THR A 585 6.37 15.55 7.91
N THR A 586 6.05 16.11 9.09
CA THR A 586 6.38 15.52 10.39
C THR A 586 5.61 14.21 10.63
N GLU A 587 4.29 14.17 10.38
CA GLU A 587 3.48 12.96 10.57
C GLU A 587 3.96 11.80 9.67
N TYR A 588 4.37 12.13 8.43
CA TYR A 588 4.91 11.15 7.49
C TYR A 588 6.29 10.65 7.92
N LEU A 589 7.21 11.58 8.23
CA LEU A 589 8.57 11.23 8.68
C LEU A 589 8.56 10.41 9.97
N ALA A 590 7.65 10.71 10.88
CA ALA A 590 7.49 9.94 12.11
C ALA A 590 7.17 8.47 11.79
N SER A 591 6.27 8.20 10.84
CA SER A 591 5.97 6.83 10.41
C SER A 591 7.13 6.18 9.66
N ALA A 592 7.82 6.91 8.76
CA ALA A 592 8.93 6.37 7.99
C ALA A 592 10.15 6.03 8.87
N LEU A 593 10.46 6.91 9.83
CA LEU A 593 11.54 6.67 10.81
C LEU A 593 11.18 5.53 11.75
N LEU A 594 9.92 5.43 12.17
CA LEU A 594 9.44 4.33 13.02
C LEU A 594 9.55 2.98 12.30
N ASP A 595 9.20 2.91 11.01
CA ASP A 595 9.41 1.71 10.18
C ASP A 595 10.89 1.32 10.13
N GLN A 596 11.78 2.28 9.89
CA GLN A 596 13.23 2.01 9.88
C GLN A 596 13.75 1.55 11.25
N ARG A 597 13.29 2.15 12.36
CA ARG A 597 13.70 1.77 13.71
C ARG A 597 13.28 0.34 14.05
N TRP A 598 12.08 -0.09 13.71
CA TRP A 598 11.64 -1.48 13.89
C TRP A 598 12.47 -2.48 13.09
N HIS A 599 12.81 -2.14 11.85
CA HIS A 599 13.44 -3.09 10.92
C HIS A 599 14.99 -3.03 10.92
N GLN A 600 15.58 -2.08 11.63
CA GLN A 600 17.03 -2.04 11.90
C GLN A 600 17.41 -2.74 13.22
N LEU A 601 16.45 -3.31 13.96
CA LEU A 601 16.73 -4.10 15.14
C LEU A 601 17.44 -5.42 14.78
N THR A 602 18.43 -5.78 15.60
CA THR A 602 18.99 -7.15 15.62
C THR A 602 18.13 -8.05 16.50
N PRO A 603 18.25 -9.39 16.42
CA PRO A 603 17.50 -10.31 17.27
C PRO A 603 17.64 -10.04 18.79
N ALA A 604 18.79 -9.53 19.21
CA ALA A 604 19.08 -9.24 20.62
C ALA A 604 18.46 -7.91 21.11
N GLN A 605 18.00 -7.06 20.20
CA GLN A 605 17.45 -5.72 20.49
C GLN A 605 15.94 -5.67 20.47
N ILE A 606 15.24 -6.78 20.25
CA ILE A 606 13.78 -6.82 20.18
C ILE A 606 13.20 -6.37 21.55
N PRO A 607 12.37 -5.31 21.57
CA PRO A 607 11.80 -4.80 22.79
C PRO A 607 10.73 -5.75 23.37
N THR A 608 10.33 -5.51 24.61
CA THR A 608 9.23 -6.23 25.28
C THR A 608 7.93 -5.41 25.31
N ASP A 609 8.01 -4.11 25.03
CA ASP A 609 6.87 -3.18 25.04
C ASP A 609 6.88 -2.34 23.76
N VAL A 610 5.84 -2.52 22.94
CA VAL A 610 5.68 -1.85 21.64
C VAL A 610 5.52 -0.35 21.78
N LEU A 611 4.72 0.11 22.75
CA LEU A 611 4.41 1.54 22.90
C LEU A 611 5.59 2.31 23.52
N ALA A 612 6.30 1.69 24.48
CA ALA A 612 7.52 2.26 25.02
C ALA A 612 8.62 2.37 23.98
N PHE A 613 8.78 1.33 23.13
CA PHE A 613 9.73 1.37 22.01
C PHE A 613 9.36 2.47 21.00
N GLU A 614 8.10 2.55 20.57
CA GLU A 614 7.63 3.60 19.65
C GLU A 614 7.97 5.00 20.18
N LYS A 615 7.65 5.28 21.43
CA LYS A 615 7.95 6.57 22.08
C LYS A 615 9.45 6.87 22.06
N THR A 616 10.27 5.90 22.45
CA THR A 616 11.75 6.05 22.45
C THR A 616 12.28 6.29 21.04
N ALA A 617 11.84 5.50 20.06
CA ALA A 617 12.27 5.59 18.66
C ALA A 617 11.94 6.96 18.04
N LEU A 618 10.73 7.48 18.29
CA LEU A 618 10.31 8.80 17.80
C LEU A 618 11.10 9.94 18.48
N SER A 619 11.36 9.83 19.79
CA SER A 619 12.14 10.80 20.53
C SER A 619 13.59 10.85 20.06
N GLU A 620 14.25 9.70 19.90
CA GLU A 620 15.62 9.62 19.37
C GLU A 620 15.73 10.13 17.93
N ALA A 621 14.70 9.93 17.12
CA ALA A 621 14.62 10.44 15.76
C ALA A 621 14.29 11.95 15.71
N GLY A 622 13.97 12.59 16.84
CA GLY A 622 13.63 14.00 16.93
C GLY A 622 12.29 14.39 16.31
N VAL A 623 11.37 13.42 16.16
CA VAL A 623 10.02 13.60 15.58
C VAL A 623 8.89 13.31 16.58
N ASP A 624 9.20 13.17 17.86
CA ASP A 624 8.22 13.06 18.95
C ASP A 624 7.61 14.45 19.21
N PHE A 625 6.61 14.78 18.40
CA PHE A 625 5.85 16.01 18.53
C PHE A 625 4.36 15.70 18.68
N ALA A 626 3.89 15.70 19.93
CA ALA A 626 2.55 15.23 20.30
C ALA A 626 1.39 15.83 19.47
N PRO A 627 1.40 17.12 19.06
CA PRO A 627 0.35 17.67 18.19
C PRO A 627 0.35 17.11 16.77
N ALA A 628 1.47 16.56 16.27
CA ALA A 628 1.59 15.91 14.97
C ALA A 628 2.05 14.45 15.16
N PRO A 629 1.15 13.54 15.61
CA PRO A 629 1.47 12.13 15.79
C PRO A 629 1.81 11.46 14.45
N PRO A 630 2.48 10.29 14.47
CA PRO A 630 2.76 9.54 13.26
C PRO A 630 1.49 9.28 12.44
N ARG A 631 1.58 9.39 11.12
CA ARG A 631 0.48 9.07 10.19
C ARG A 631 -0.06 7.66 10.39
N TYR A 632 0.82 6.72 10.73
CA TYR A 632 0.51 5.37 11.20
C TYR A 632 1.35 5.06 12.43
N ARG A 633 0.69 4.64 13.51
CA ARG A 633 1.38 4.09 14.67
C ARG A 633 1.61 2.59 14.48
N THR A 634 2.55 2.03 15.18
CA THR A 634 3.04 0.66 15.04
C THR A 634 1.91 -0.38 14.93
N THR A 635 0.92 -0.33 15.82
CA THR A 635 -0.10 -1.37 15.98
C THR A 635 -1.16 -1.44 14.87
N TYR A 636 -1.22 -0.43 14.00
CA TYR A 636 -2.09 -0.41 12.81
C TYR A 636 -1.35 -0.03 11.52
N PHE A 637 -0.03 -0.12 11.53
CA PHE A 637 0.81 0.20 10.39
C PHE A 637 0.85 -0.95 9.38
N SER A 638 -0.24 -1.15 8.66
CA SER A 638 -0.38 -2.25 7.69
C SER A 638 0.70 -2.24 6.61
N HIS A 639 1.15 -1.07 6.13
CA HIS A 639 2.23 -0.95 5.16
C HIS A 639 3.49 -1.69 5.61
N ALA A 640 3.90 -1.47 6.87
CA ALA A 640 5.14 -2.02 7.43
C ALA A 640 4.99 -3.46 7.94
N PHE A 641 3.84 -3.86 8.49
CA PHE A 641 3.69 -5.15 9.15
C PHE A 641 2.89 -6.19 8.37
N ALA A 642 2.02 -5.77 7.43
CA ALA A 642 1.21 -6.67 6.62
C ALA A 642 1.33 -6.42 5.11
N GLY A 643 1.81 -5.25 4.70
CA GLY A 643 2.00 -4.87 3.30
C GLY A 643 3.43 -5.10 2.79
N GLY A 644 3.70 -4.66 1.58
CA GLY A 644 5.01 -4.77 0.93
C GLY A 644 6.00 -3.64 1.27
N TYR A 645 5.77 -2.87 2.36
CA TYR A 645 6.57 -1.70 2.74
C TYR A 645 7.35 -1.89 4.05
N SER A 646 7.67 -3.13 4.42
CA SER A 646 8.52 -3.42 5.59
C SER A 646 9.94 -2.91 5.35
N ALA A 647 10.44 -2.01 6.21
CA ALA A 647 11.63 -1.18 5.98
C ALA A 647 11.53 -0.34 4.69
N GLY A 648 10.34 -0.11 4.17
CA GLY A 648 10.09 0.46 2.86
C GLY A 648 9.17 1.67 2.85
N TYR A 649 8.67 2.17 3.99
CA TYR A 649 7.76 3.31 4.01
C TYR A 649 8.43 4.64 3.61
N TYR A 650 9.75 4.72 3.67
CA TYR A 650 10.55 5.82 3.13
C TYR A 650 10.33 6.03 1.62
N ALA A 651 9.84 5.02 0.92
CA ALA A 651 9.68 4.95 -0.53
C ALA A 651 8.89 6.13 -1.12
N TYR A 652 7.86 6.61 -0.41
CA TYR A 652 7.07 7.76 -0.86
C TYR A 652 7.92 9.03 -0.97
N LEU A 653 8.75 9.32 0.05
CA LEU A 653 9.62 10.48 0.04
C LEU A 653 10.80 10.32 -0.92
N TRP A 654 11.32 9.10 -1.05
CA TRP A 654 12.37 8.78 -2.01
C TRP A 654 11.90 8.97 -3.45
N SER A 655 10.71 8.46 -3.76
CA SER A 655 10.05 8.64 -5.05
C SER A 655 9.67 10.11 -5.31
N GLU A 656 9.28 10.85 -4.27
CA GLU A 656 8.92 12.27 -4.37
C GLU A 656 10.10 13.16 -4.81
N LYS A 657 11.34 12.76 -4.48
CA LYS A 657 12.53 13.41 -5.02
C LYS A 657 12.59 13.30 -6.55
N LEU A 658 12.27 12.12 -7.08
CA LEU A 658 12.22 11.87 -8.54
C LEU A 658 11.07 12.62 -9.19
N ASP A 659 9.91 12.58 -8.55
CA ASP A 659 8.71 13.26 -8.97
C ASP A 659 8.90 14.78 -9.01
N ALA A 660 9.35 15.40 -7.94
CA ALA A 660 9.52 16.85 -7.87
C ALA A 660 10.45 17.38 -8.98
N ASP A 661 11.55 16.68 -9.26
CA ASP A 661 12.47 17.04 -10.35
C ASP A 661 11.85 16.76 -11.74
N THR A 662 10.94 15.79 -11.84
CA THR A 662 10.21 15.50 -13.09
C THR A 662 9.12 16.56 -13.34
N VAL A 663 8.45 17.05 -12.30
CA VAL A 663 7.50 18.17 -12.42
C VAL A 663 8.21 19.40 -12.97
N GLU A 664 9.43 19.70 -12.52
CA GLU A 664 10.25 20.78 -13.09
C GLU A 664 10.58 20.50 -14.56
N TRP A 665 10.91 19.24 -14.92
CA TRP A 665 11.12 18.90 -16.33
C TRP A 665 9.89 19.19 -17.20
N PHE A 666 8.68 18.84 -16.75
CA PHE A 666 7.47 19.15 -17.50
C PHE A 666 7.28 20.67 -17.65
N LYS A 667 7.50 21.45 -16.58
CA LYS A 667 7.42 22.92 -16.65
C LYS A 667 8.44 23.51 -17.63
N GLU A 668 9.69 23.05 -17.58
CA GLU A 668 10.79 23.45 -18.48
C GLU A 668 10.47 23.16 -19.95
N ASN A 669 9.65 22.12 -20.24
CA ASN A 669 9.34 21.66 -21.59
C ASN A 669 7.92 22.01 -22.06
N GLY A 670 7.23 22.97 -21.41
CA GLY A 670 5.91 23.47 -21.85
C GLY A 670 4.71 22.67 -21.31
N GLY A 671 4.89 21.83 -20.32
CA GLY A 671 3.81 21.23 -19.49
C GLY A 671 2.98 20.18 -20.21
N LEU A 672 1.66 20.39 -20.25
CA LEU A 672 0.65 19.42 -20.71
C LEU A 672 0.64 19.35 -22.24
N THR A 673 1.65 18.70 -22.83
CA THR A 673 1.75 18.52 -24.28
C THR A 673 1.88 17.05 -24.66
N ARG A 674 1.38 16.67 -25.81
CA ARG A 674 1.51 15.33 -26.37
C ARG A 674 2.97 14.90 -26.49
N LYS A 675 3.86 15.79 -26.94
CA LYS A 675 5.29 15.51 -27.06
C LYS A 675 5.90 15.08 -25.73
N ASN A 676 5.56 15.77 -24.64
CA ASN A 676 6.05 15.45 -23.29
C ASN A 676 5.48 14.13 -22.79
N GLY A 677 4.19 13.90 -23.02
CA GLY A 677 3.53 12.63 -22.66
C GLY A 677 4.13 11.45 -23.41
N ASP A 678 4.33 11.55 -24.72
CA ASP A 678 4.96 10.49 -25.53
C ASP A 678 6.38 10.18 -25.06
N TRP A 679 7.16 11.20 -24.71
CA TRP A 679 8.51 11.03 -24.17
C TRP A 679 8.48 10.31 -22.81
N PHE A 680 7.62 10.76 -21.89
CA PHE A 680 7.48 10.16 -20.56
C PHE A 680 6.97 8.71 -20.65
N ARG A 681 5.97 8.46 -21.52
CA ARG A 681 5.48 7.10 -21.82
C ARG A 681 6.60 6.20 -22.34
N ALA A 682 7.31 6.63 -23.38
CA ALA A 682 8.32 5.81 -24.05
C ALA A 682 9.57 5.55 -23.20
N LYS A 683 10.02 6.57 -22.47
CA LYS A 683 11.27 6.50 -21.68
C LYS A 683 11.09 5.89 -20.31
N LEU A 684 9.89 6.01 -19.72
CA LEU A 684 9.64 5.61 -18.34
C LEU A 684 8.45 4.65 -18.18
N LEU A 685 7.22 5.08 -18.46
CA LEU A 685 6.01 4.33 -18.09
C LEU A 685 5.90 2.97 -18.80
N SER A 686 6.43 2.84 -20.03
CA SER A 686 6.38 1.58 -20.77
C SER A 686 7.43 0.56 -20.35
N ARG A 687 8.39 0.95 -19.51
CA ARG A 687 9.60 0.16 -19.26
C ARG A 687 9.43 -0.88 -18.15
N GLY A 688 8.54 -0.63 -17.17
CA GLY A 688 8.40 -1.49 -16.00
C GLY A 688 9.76 -1.85 -15.39
N GLY A 689 9.95 -3.11 -14.99
CA GLY A 689 11.23 -3.61 -14.45
C GLY A 689 12.28 -4.04 -15.47
N SER A 690 12.09 -3.77 -16.79
CA SER A 690 12.95 -4.28 -17.86
C SER A 690 14.38 -3.69 -17.90
N ALA A 691 14.63 -2.63 -17.14
CA ALA A 691 15.96 -2.03 -16.97
C ALA A 691 16.13 -1.58 -15.50
N ASP A 692 17.32 -1.12 -15.12
CA ASP A 692 17.54 -0.51 -13.83
C ASP A 692 16.67 0.74 -13.66
N ALA A 693 16.04 0.92 -12.50
CA ALA A 693 15.07 1.98 -12.29
C ALA A 693 15.70 3.38 -12.36
N LEU A 694 16.89 3.56 -11.78
CA LEU A 694 17.59 4.84 -11.86
C LEU A 694 18.15 5.11 -13.27
N ASP A 695 18.52 4.08 -14.03
CA ASP A 695 18.89 4.23 -15.44
C ASP A 695 17.68 4.60 -16.31
N ILE A 696 16.50 4.05 -16.01
CA ILE A 696 15.23 4.47 -16.64
C ILE A 696 15.01 5.96 -16.38
N TYR A 697 15.17 6.42 -15.15
CA TYR A 697 15.06 7.83 -14.78
C TYR A 697 16.08 8.71 -15.51
N ARG A 698 17.39 8.33 -15.50
CA ARG A 698 18.46 9.04 -16.23
C ARG A 698 18.19 9.13 -17.73
N ASN A 699 17.67 8.06 -18.32
CA ASN A 699 17.31 8.02 -19.76
C ASN A 699 16.11 8.93 -20.10
N PHE A 700 15.25 9.20 -19.12
CA PHE A 700 14.16 10.17 -19.24
C PHE A 700 14.66 11.61 -19.01
N ARG A 701 15.31 11.87 -17.85
CA ARG A 701 15.67 13.22 -17.37
C ARG A 701 16.99 13.75 -17.94
N GLY A 702 17.87 12.84 -18.36
CA GLY A 702 19.23 13.17 -18.83
C GLY A 702 20.27 13.31 -17.71
N ARG A 703 19.90 13.15 -16.44
CA ARG A 703 20.76 13.26 -15.24
C ARG A 703 20.09 12.61 -14.03
N ASP A 704 20.78 12.55 -12.90
CA ASP A 704 20.20 12.20 -11.61
C ASP A 704 19.23 13.27 -11.09
N ALA A 705 18.29 12.86 -10.25
CA ALA A 705 17.32 13.75 -9.64
C ALA A 705 17.98 14.70 -8.63
N LYS A 706 17.59 15.97 -8.66
CA LYS A 706 17.96 16.99 -7.68
C LYS A 706 16.98 16.96 -6.50
N ILE A 707 17.48 17.33 -5.30
CA ILE A 707 16.65 17.37 -4.10
C ILE A 707 15.94 18.72 -3.91
N GLU A 708 16.48 19.78 -4.48
CA GLU A 708 15.99 21.14 -4.29
C GLU A 708 14.50 21.33 -4.63
N PRO A 709 13.95 20.75 -5.71
CA PRO A 709 12.52 20.82 -5.98
C PRO A 709 11.65 20.21 -4.87
N LEU A 710 12.09 19.11 -4.24
CA LEU A 710 11.42 18.50 -3.11
C LEU A 710 11.44 19.43 -1.89
N LEU A 711 12.60 19.99 -1.55
CA LEU A 711 12.75 20.91 -0.41
C LEU A 711 11.86 22.14 -0.59
N GLN A 712 11.76 22.68 -1.82
CA GLN A 712 10.88 23.82 -2.14
C GLN A 712 9.41 23.46 -1.96
N ARG A 713 8.98 22.30 -2.50
CA ARG A 713 7.58 21.82 -2.41
C ARG A 713 7.14 21.66 -0.95
N ARG A 714 8.04 21.23 -0.08
CA ARG A 714 7.77 20.99 1.35
C ARG A 714 8.08 22.18 2.26
N GLY A 715 8.45 23.33 1.68
CA GLY A 715 8.81 24.53 2.46
C GLY A 715 10.00 24.33 3.39
N LEU A 716 10.95 23.45 3.01
CA LEU A 716 12.14 23.09 3.79
C LEU A 716 13.43 23.74 3.28
N ASN A 717 13.35 24.67 2.35
CA ASN A 717 14.49 25.35 1.71
C ASN A 717 15.07 26.55 2.50
N GLY A 718 14.82 26.62 3.82
CA GLY A 718 15.50 27.54 4.74
C GLY A 718 15.17 29.03 4.56
N LYS A 719 14.00 29.39 4.04
CA LYS A 719 13.48 30.76 4.01
C LYS A 719 12.52 31.05 5.16
#